data_d917e261e8ed677a752684cf41e55e2c
#
_entry.id   d917e261e8ed677a752684cf41e55e2c
#
_cell.length_a   1.000
_cell.length_b   1.000
_cell.length_c   1.000
_cell.angle_alpha   90.00
_cell.angle_beta   90.00
_cell.angle_gamma   90.00
#
_symmetry.space_group_name_H-M   'P 1'
#
loop_
_entity.id
_entity.type
_entity.pdbx_description
1 polymer ?
#
loop_
_entity_poly.entity_id
_entity_poly.type
_entity_poly.pdbx_seq_one_letter_code
_entity_poly.pdbx_strand_id
1 'polypeptide(L)'
;MFKPKAYKSMLAASVLTAVMGTGSVFAAEVQAGYTPDLNSTTTTTAATTNDAATTQAVYNADATTTPIQDETDAALLAARVDTTISSDGTVVKGSDGTVTVNNAALKTDDKQVKMVSKTTGGTDLDKAAENGQTQAVTTVEAQYVTSASVESVNPYVGKLITGLSISGVTAEQQANLLPILTEKVGDAVSVDGVFKDVTNLGNTGYFSEVNPVFTSVPEGVKLDFAVTVNPVTTGVSFEGNTVYSSEVLTKFMDIQPGQVLNSVSVGQKVQGINAAYARDGYMLAHVDGIRVDDQGVLHIHIVEGIVEDIIPAGNKKTRNKVITREFVQKKGKPFNKFLVRRSVERVYNLGFFDDVNVRMLPGEQDPNNVIIEIDVLEHKTGTITLGAGYSKSDGLMGIVEFGEDNLRGTGDKFKVHWEIGGKKKYKNYQISYLKPWIDSKGTSLGFSFFNREDEYTDYNEDGSEVAEYNKKSRGFNISFGRQTGEYTRDYLTLESRKDTYKWDDDDSSGFRYDKNAGKGTNWDNGSYNFASDNYVKNNFGRINSVTWQKVYDSRDNIYEPTRGRRISYTTQWAGHGLGGDFDFYKFTAEARMYKKLGAKNVLAFRARGGFIQGDAPYSQLFTLGGADSLRGYEDDQFRGKYMYNATLEFRFPIVKKVSGVLFTDIGDAWDAPNVTWYNGKKTFNYGVGAGVRITTPIGPVKLDYGVGKHKNKFHFSFGTQF
;
A
#
# COMPACT_ATOMS: atom_id res chain seq x y z
N MET A 1 40.90 10.65 -38.14
CA MET A 1 39.78 11.41 -38.75
C MET A 1 38.58 10.53 -38.71
N PHE A 2 37.82 10.55 -37.58
CA PHE A 2 36.68 9.68 -37.37
C PHE A 2 35.42 10.38 -37.91
N LYS A 3 34.72 9.71 -38.80
CA LYS A 3 33.46 10.22 -39.36
C LYS A 3 32.32 9.98 -38.35
N PRO A 4 31.55 10.99 -37.92
CA PRO A 4 30.42 10.82 -37.03
C PRO A 4 29.14 10.52 -37.86
N LYS A 5 28.89 9.25 -38.17
CA LYS A 5 27.68 8.87 -38.91
C LYS A 5 26.77 7.84 -38.18
N ALA A 6 27.20 7.30 -37.05
CA ALA A 6 26.45 6.23 -36.36
C ALA A 6 25.46 6.69 -35.29
N TYR A 7 25.44 7.95 -34.88
CA TYR A 7 24.75 8.40 -33.68
C TYR A 7 23.26 8.77 -33.84
N LYS A 8 22.79 8.99 -35.07
CA LYS A 8 21.41 9.45 -35.28
C LYS A 8 20.39 8.34 -35.50
N SER A 9 20.80 7.12 -35.80
CA SER A 9 19.90 5.99 -36.04
C SER A 9 19.44 5.27 -34.76
N MET A 10 20.20 5.38 -33.66
CA MET A 10 19.88 4.73 -32.39
C MET A 10 18.76 5.41 -31.60
N LEU A 11 18.47 6.69 -31.82
CA LEU A 11 17.50 7.43 -31.02
C LEU A 11 16.03 7.06 -31.28
N ALA A 12 15.71 6.62 -32.49
CA ALA A 12 14.34 6.34 -32.90
C ALA A 12 13.95 4.86 -32.73
N ALA A 13 14.89 3.94 -32.94
CA ALA A 13 14.62 2.50 -32.78
C ALA A 13 14.44 2.08 -31.30
N SER A 14 15.15 2.73 -30.39
CA SER A 14 15.07 2.41 -28.94
C SER A 14 13.76 2.86 -28.30
N VAL A 15 13.12 3.89 -28.81
CA VAL A 15 11.81 4.36 -28.32
C VAL A 15 10.70 3.36 -28.68
N LEU A 16 10.82 2.73 -29.84
CA LEU A 16 9.81 1.77 -30.31
C LEU A 16 9.99 0.37 -29.72
N THR A 17 11.23 -0.08 -29.50
CA THR A 17 11.53 -1.42 -28.98
C THR A 17 11.24 -1.57 -27.49
N ALA A 18 11.37 -0.49 -26.71
CA ALA A 18 11.01 -0.50 -25.28
C ALA A 18 9.50 -0.59 -25.05
N VAL A 19 8.68 -0.17 -26.01
CA VAL A 19 7.21 -0.32 -25.98
C VAL A 19 6.77 -1.68 -26.52
N MET A 20 7.61 -2.36 -27.33
CA MET A 20 7.21 -3.54 -28.10
C MET A 20 8.02 -4.81 -27.79
N GLY A 21 8.98 -4.76 -26.91
CA GLY A 21 9.83 -5.91 -26.56
C GLY A 21 9.09 -7.03 -25.85
N THR A 22 8.81 -8.10 -26.57
CA THR A 22 8.32 -9.42 -26.15
C THR A 22 6.82 -9.51 -25.87
N GLY A 23 6.10 -10.18 -26.77
CA GLY A 23 4.64 -10.37 -26.73
C GLY A 23 4.07 -11.09 -25.49
N SER A 24 4.89 -11.74 -24.67
CA SER A 24 4.46 -12.39 -23.42
C SER A 24 4.53 -11.45 -22.21
N VAL A 25 5.42 -10.48 -22.20
CA VAL A 25 5.55 -9.48 -21.14
C VAL A 25 4.44 -8.44 -21.24
N PHE A 26 3.95 -8.14 -22.45
CA PHE A 26 2.91 -7.13 -22.67
C PHE A 26 1.52 -7.58 -22.23
N ALA A 27 1.17 -8.85 -22.36
CA ALA A 27 -0.08 -9.37 -21.80
C ALA A 27 -0.03 -9.36 -20.26
N ALA A 28 1.12 -9.61 -19.65
CA ALA A 28 1.33 -9.54 -18.23
C ALA A 28 1.46 -8.09 -17.71
N GLU A 29 2.03 -7.17 -18.51
CA GLU A 29 2.16 -5.75 -18.13
C GLU A 29 0.85 -4.96 -18.27
N VAL A 30 0.02 -5.25 -19.27
CA VAL A 30 -1.34 -4.70 -19.35
C VAL A 30 -2.20 -5.18 -18.18
N GLN A 31 -1.86 -6.34 -17.59
CA GLN A 31 -2.55 -6.89 -16.43
C GLN A 31 -1.90 -6.54 -15.08
N ALA A 32 -0.58 -6.39 -15.04
CA ALA A 32 0.12 -5.88 -13.87
C ALA A 32 -0.11 -4.36 -13.69
N GLY A 33 -0.44 -3.63 -14.73
CA GLY A 33 -0.80 -2.21 -14.70
C GLY A 33 -2.11 -1.91 -13.97
N TYR A 34 -2.76 -2.88 -13.38
CA TYR A 34 -3.87 -2.67 -12.44
C TYR A 34 -3.42 -2.53 -10.97
N THR A 35 -2.20 -2.18 -10.73
CA THR A 35 -1.88 -1.27 -9.63
C THR A 35 -2.15 0.13 -10.18
N PRO A 36 -3.08 0.89 -9.59
CA PRO A 36 -3.50 2.17 -10.14
C PRO A 36 -2.29 3.09 -10.28
N ASP A 37 -2.08 3.52 -11.50
CA ASP A 37 -1.04 4.47 -11.88
C ASP A 37 -1.39 5.85 -11.36
N LEU A 38 -0.64 6.34 -10.37
CA LEU A 38 -0.75 7.70 -9.84
C LEU A 38 -0.24 8.79 -10.80
N ASN A 39 0.25 8.43 -12.01
CA ASN A 39 0.82 9.41 -12.93
C ASN A 39 0.66 9.05 -14.42
N SER A 40 -0.54 8.77 -14.89
CA SER A 40 -0.80 8.93 -16.31
C SER A 40 -1.36 10.33 -16.58
N THR A 41 -0.56 11.35 -16.37
CA THR A 41 -0.83 12.66 -16.95
C THR A 41 -0.53 12.61 -18.44
N THR A 42 -1.53 12.38 -19.22
CA THR A 42 -1.53 12.63 -20.66
C THR A 42 -1.40 14.13 -20.85
N THR A 43 -0.23 14.59 -21.29
CA THR A 43 0.00 15.98 -21.67
C THR A 43 -0.78 16.28 -22.95
N THR A 44 -1.91 16.92 -22.81
CA THR A 44 -2.49 17.74 -23.87
C THR A 44 -1.74 19.07 -23.85
N THR A 45 -0.90 19.32 -24.83
CA THR A 45 -0.36 20.65 -25.11
C THR A 45 -1.47 21.52 -25.63
N ALA A 46 -2.04 22.35 -24.74
CA ALA A 46 -2.68 23.59 -25.10
C ALA A 46 -1.99 24.70 -24.31
N ALA A 47 -1.37 25.63 -25.03
CA ALA A 47 -0.77 26.81 -24.47
C ALA A 47 -1.86 27.70 -23.84
N THR A 48 -1.64 28.14 -22.60
CA THR A 48 -1.73 29.53 -22.14
C THR A 48 -1.61 29.60 -20.61
N THR A 49 -0.58 30.29 -20.18
CA THR A 49 -0.39 31.24 -19.06
C THR A 49 -1.15 31.09 -17.75
N ASN A 50 -0.34 31.09 -16.71
CA ASN A 50 -0.40 31.72 -15.37
C ASN A 50 -0.55 30.81 -14.14
N ASP A 51 0.55 30.87 -13.38
CA ASP A 51 0.73 30.83 -11.92
C ASP A 51 -0.35 30.23 -11.01
N ALA A 52 -0.02 29.09 -10.41
CA ALA A 52 -0.33 28.84 -9.01
C ALA A 52 0.59 27.74 -8.44
N ALA A 53 1.21 28.03 -7.33
CA ALA A 53 2.11 27.16 -6.60
C ALA A 53 1.38 25.91 -6.08
N THR A 54 1.84 24.73 -6.47
CA THR A 54 1.33 23.46 -5.94
C THR A 54 2.32 22.91 -4.94
N THR A 55 1.96 22.92 -3.68
CA THR A 55 2.67 22.30 -2.57
C THR A 55 2.45 20.78 -2.64
N GLN A 56 3.49 20.01 -2.93
CA GLN A 56 3.45 18.56 -2.86
C GLN A 56 3.62 18.11 -1.40
N ALA A 57 2.60 17.50 -0.84
CA ALA A 57 2.68 16.79 0.43
C ALA A 57 3.36 15.42 0.22
N VAL A 58 4.50 15.22 0.86
CA VAL A 58 5.19 13.94 0.96
C VAL A 58 4.55 13.14 2.08
N TYR A 59 3.89 12.04 1.77
CA TYR A 59 3.30 11.14 2.77
C TYR A 59 4.22 9.96 3.05
N ASN A 60 4.61 9.84 4.32
CA ASN A 60 5.24 8.65 4.86
C ASN A 60 4.16 7.60 5.19
N ALA A 61 4.16 6.51 4.46
CA ALA A 61 3.32 5.36 4.76
C ALA A 61 4.13 4.35 5.59
N ASP A 62 4.05 4.46 6.91
CA ASP A 62 4.45 3.40 7.83
C ASP A 62 3.32 3.19 8.83
N ALA A 63 2.42 2.25 8.53
CA ALA A 63 1.63 1.54 9.54
C ALA A 63 1.04 0.27 8.91
N THR A 64 1.68 -0.84 9.17
CA THR A 64 1.10 -2.17 8.98
C THR A 64 0.10 -2.41 10.12
N THR A 65 -1.18 -2.33 9.84
CA THR A 65 -2.22 -2.76 10.78
C THR A 65 -2.67 -4.17 10.42
N THR A 66 -2.19 -5.15 11.17
CA THR A 66 -2.83 -6.46 11.30
C THR A 66 -3.87 -6.38 12.42
N PRO A 67 -5.06 -6.99 12.30
CA PRO A 67 -6.00 -7.10 13.41
C PRO A 67 -5.36 -7.89 14.55
N ILE A 68 -5.54 -7.43 15.77
CA ILE A 68 -5.01 -8.08 16.97
C ILE A 68 -5.81 -9.37 17.22
N GLN A 69 -5.19 -10.54 17.13
CA GLN A 69 -5.86 -11.84 17.23
C GLN A 69 -5.23 -12.82 18.21
N ASP A 70 -4.18 -12.45 18.99
CA ASP A 70 -3.43 -13.43 19.79
C ASP A 70 -3.02 -12.90 21.19
N GLU A 71 -2.62 -13.80 22.11
CA GLU A 71 -2.19 -13.45 23.47
C GLU A 71 -1.00 -12.49 23.56
N THR A 72 -0.13 -12.49 22.55
CA THR A 72 0.95 -11.53 22.38
C THR A 72 0.44 -10.09 22.23
N ASP A 73 -0.81 -9.91 21.80
CA ASP A 73 -1.39 -8.62 21.53
C ASP A 73 -1.84 -7.88 22.80
N ALA A 74 -2.21 -8.60 23.86
CA ALA A 74 -2.54 -7.98 25.16
C ALA A 74 -1.30 -7.37 25.83
N ALA A 75 -0.16 -8.04 25.75
CA ALA A 75 1.10 -7.50 26.22
C ALA A 75 1.57 -6.30 25.37
N LEU A 76 1.31 -6.36 24.05
CA LEU A 76 1.59 -5.25 23.14
C LEU A 76 0.65 -4.05 23.40
N LEU A 77 -0.62 -4.30 23.72
CA LEU A 77 -1.59 -3.28 24.09
C LEU A 77 -1.17 -2.60 25.40
N ALA A 78 -0.82 -3.37 26.43
CA ALA A 78 -0.31 -2.86 27.71
C ALA A 78 1.00 -2.08 27.53
N ALA A 79 1.98 -2.63 26.81
CA ALA A 79 3.27 -1.99 26.57
C ALA A 79 3.16 -0.69 25.74
N ARG A 80 2.14 -0.58 24.89
CA ARG A 80 1.91 0.62 24.07
C ARG A 80 1.16 1.73 24.81
N VAL A 81 0.49 1.42 25.91
CA VAL A 81 -0.22 2.39 26.74
C VAL A 81 0.66 2.89 27.89
N ASP A 82 1.59 2.06 28.41
CA ASP A 82 2.47 2.38 29.54
C ASP A 82 3.52 3.47 29.27
N THR A 83 3.73 3.87 28.03
CA THR A 83 4.76 4.89 27.68
C THR A 83 4.33 6.32 27.94
N THR A 84 3.11 6.58 28.43
CA THR A 84 2.60 7.96 28.59
C THR A 84 1.97 8.26 29.95
N ILE A 85 1.96 7.32 30.90
CA ILE A 85 1.43 7.55 32.24
C ILE A 85 2.54 7.32 33.25
N SER A 86 3.04 8.40 33.87
CA SER A 86 3.98 8.26 34.99
C SER A 86 3.24 7.71 36.21
N SER A 87 3.86 6.76 36.89
CA SER A 87 3.28 5.98 38.00
C SER A 87 3.07 6.77 39.30
N ASP A 88 3.29 8.08 39.31
CA ASP A 88 3.22 8.95 40.49
C ASP A 88 2.05 9.94 40.51
N GLY A 89 1.12 9.86 39.56
CA GLY A 89 -0.14 10.64 39.61
C GLY A 89 0.03 12.15 39.46
N THR A 90 1.18 12.64 39.01
CA THR A 90 1.39 14.07 38.84
C THR A 90 0.74 14.63 37.60
N VAL A 91 -0.12 15.62 37.78
CA VAL A 91 -0.80 16.38 36.73
C VAL A 91 0.23 17.17 35.91
N VAL A 92 0.38 16.84 34.62
CA VAL A 92 1.16 17.68 33.71
C VAL A 92 0.29 18.85 33.25
N LYS A 93 0.61 20.05 33.71
CA LYS A 93 -0.01 21.29 33.23
C LYS A 93 0.36 21.56 31.79
N GLY A 94 -0.64 21.76 30.95
CA GLY A 94 -0.45 22.32 29.61
C GLY A 94 0.10 23.72 29.66
N SER A 95 0.84 24.10 28.64
CA SER A 95 1.56 25.39 28.54
C SER A 95 0.68 26.64 28.50
N ASP A 96 -0.65 26.49 28.54
CA ASP A 96 -1.66 27.57 28.48
C ASP A 96 -2.41 27.84 29.80
N GLY A 97 -2.13 27.08 30.83
CA GLY A 97 -2.54 27.43 32.20
C GLY A 97 -4.03 27.34 32.57
N THR A 98 -4.88 26.76 31.73
CA THR A 98 -6.31 26.64 32.02
C THR A 98 -6.67 25.31 32.66
N VAL A 99 -7.08 25.34 33.93
CA VAL A 99 -7.73 24.24 34.63
C VAL A 99 -9.23 24.52 34.67
N THR A 100 -10.05 23.78 33.99
CA THR A 100 -11.52 23.90 34.07
C THR A 100 -12.06 22.75 34.89
N VAL A 101 -12.53 23.07 36.12
CA VAL A 101 -13.23 22.13 36.98
C VAL A 101 -14.74 22.22 36.66
N ASN A 102 -15.32 21.17 36.12
CA ASN A 102 -16.77 21.09 35.93
C ASN A 102 -17.38 20.10 36.90
N ASN A 103 -17.92 20.61 37.99
CA ASN A 103 -18.79 19.89 38.93
C ASN A 103 -20.19 19.81 38.33
N ALA A 104 -20.55 18.70 37.69
CA ALA A 104 -21.95 18.42 37.35
C ALA A 104 -22.52 17.40 38.35
N ALA A 105 -23.32 17.88 39.29
CA ALA A 105 -24.10 17.04 40.20
C ALA A 105 -25.15 16.23 39.41
N LEU A 106 -25.01 14.91 39.38
CA LEU A 106 -26.02 13.98 38.88
C LEU A 106 -27.00 13.63 40.03
N LYS A 107 -28.25 13.95 39.84
CA LYS A 107 -29.34 13.41 40.69
C LYS A 107 -29.55 11.95 40.29
N THR A 108 -29.35 11.05 41.23
CA THR A 108 -29.61 9.61 41.02
C THR A 108 -30.80 9.20 41.86
N ASP A 109 -31.90 8.83 41.19
CA ASP A 109 -32.93 7.92 41.74
C ASP A 109 -32.54 6.54 41.18
N ASP A 110 -31.65 5.88 41.80
CA ASP A 110 -31.38 4.44 41.79
C ASP A 110 -29.95 4.17 42.23
N LYS A 111 -29.76 3.14 43.05
CA LYS A 111 -28.48 2.72 43.65
C LYS A 111 -27.47 2.14 42.62
N GLN A 112 -27.12 2.89 41.59
CA GLN A 112 -26.11 2.49 40.63
C GLN A 112 -25.03 3.57 40.45
N VAL A 113 -23.78 3.21 40.65
CA VAL A 113 -22.64 4.08 40.34
C VAL A 113 -22.53 4.19 38.82
N LYS A 114 -22.83 5.36 38.25
CA LYS A 114 -22.78 5.63 36.82
C LYS A 114 -21.52 6.50 36.54
N MET A 115 -20.52 5.89 35.92
CA MET A 115 -19.37 6.64 35.47
C MET A 115 -19.58 7.11 34.02
N VAL A 116 -19.53 8.39 33.77
CA VAL A 116 -19.71 8.98 32.44
C VAL A 116 -18.40 9.62 31.97
N SER A 117 -17.83 9.12 30.91
CA SER A 117 -16.72 9.76 30.22
C SER A 117 -17.28 10.80 29.24
N LYS A 118 -16.97 12.07 29.40
CA LYS A 118 -17.38 13.14 28.48
C LYS A 118 -16.24 13.42 27.49
N THR A 119 -16.39 12.93 26.27
CA THR A 119 -15.48 13.26 25.17
C THR A 119 -15.99 14.49 24.44
N THR A 120 -15.29 15.60 24.48
CA THR A 120 -15.55 16.76 23.63
C THR A 120 -14.90 16.50 22.28
N GLY A 121 -15.66 15.98 21.31
CA GLY A 121 -15.21 15.77 19.93
C GLY A 121 -15.20 17.07 19.15
N GLY A 122 -14.04 17.47 18.65
CA GLY A 122 -13.93 18.48 17.60
C GLY A 122 -14.22 17.86 16.24
N THR A 123 -15.09 18.48 15.46
CA THR A 123 -15.59 18.02 14.16
C THR A 123 -14.68 18.35 12.98
N ASP A 124 -13.38 18.44 13.15
CA ASP A 124 -12.46 18.84 12.06
C ASP A 124 -11.30 17.83 11.96
N LEU A 125 -11.51 16.78 11.16
CA LEU A 125 -10.55 15.69 10.94
C LEU A 125 -9.27 16.15 10.24
N ASP A 126 -9.35 17.19 9.43
CA ASP A 126 -8.19 17.69 8.66
C ASP A 126 -7.23 18.49 9.52
N LYS A 127 -7.69 19.21 10.53
CA LYS A 127 -6.84 19.96 11.46
C LYS A 127 -6.11 19.10 12.47
N ALA A 128 -6.67 17.94 12.83
CA ALA A 128 -6.02 17.00 13.73
C ALA A 128 -4.85 16.24 13.06
N ALA A 129 -4.86 16.13 11.73
CA ALA A 129 -3.81 15.46 10.95
C ALA A 129 -2.61 16.38 10.67
N GLU A 130 -2.80 17.69 10.56
CA GLU A 130 -1.73 18.63 10.22
C GLU A 130 -0.85 19.07 11.40
N ASN A 131 -1.35 19.02 12.62
CA ASN A 131 -0.67 19.67 13.76
C ASN A 131 -0.06 18.75 14.78
N GLY A 132 0.18 17.49 14.58
CA GLY A 132 0.94 16.65 15.53
C GLY A 132 0.54 16.88 17.02
N GLN A 133 -0.69 17.36 17.27
CA GLN A 133 -1.14 17.67 18.62
C GLN A 133 -1.47 16.37 19.34
N THR A 134 -0.68 16.09 20.33
CA THR A 134 -0.94 15.19 21.44
C THR A 134 -2.39 15.41 21.89
N GLN A 135 -3.21 14.36 21.87
CA GLN A 135 -4.55 14.41 22.47
C GLN A 135 -4.41 14.97 23.88
N ALA A 136 -5.22 15.97 24.21
CA ALA A 136 -5.30 16.48 25.57
C ALA A 136 -5.57 15.28 26.50
N VAL A 137 -4.66 15.05 27.44
CA VAL A 137 -4.85 14.04 28.48
C VAL A 137 -6.00 14.52 29.31
N THR A 138 -7.19 13.94 29.12
CA THR A 138 -8.35 14.22 29.95
C THR A 138 -8.05 13.60 31.31
N THR A 139 -7.92 14.42 32.33
CA THR A 139 -7.72 13.97 33.71
C THR A 139 -8.93 13.13 34.11
N VAL A 140 -8.71 11.90 34.54
CA VAL A 140 -9.77 11.09 35.12
C VAL A 140 -10.01 11.60 36.54
N GLU A 141 -11.12 12.27 36.73
CA GLU A 141 -11.57 12.65 38.06
C GLU A 141 -12.24 11.46 38.73
N ALA A 142 -11.94 11.27 40.02
CA ALA A 142 -12.64 10.32 40.83
C ALA A 142 -14.13 10.70 40.91
N GLN A 143 -15.00 9.72 40.70
CA GLN A 143 -16.44 9.96 40.85
C GLN A 143 -16.88 9.57 42.23
N TYR A 144 -17.27 10.56 43.01
CA TYR A 144 -17.87 10.38 44.32
C TYR A 144 -18.96 11.42 44.51
N VAL A 145 -19.89 11.13 45.42
CA VAL A 145 -20.95 12.04 45.83
C VAL A 145 -20.58 12.64 47.20
N THR A 146 -20.85 13.91 47.38
CA THR A 146 -20.65 14.58 48.69
C THR A 146 -21.84 15.46 49.06
N SER A 147 -22.15 15.49 50.32
CA SER A 147 -23.07 16.46 50.92
C SER A 147 -22.35 17.74 51.35
N ALA A 148 -21.06 17.83 51.16
CA ALA A 148 -20.30 19.05 51.48
C ALA A 148 -20.82 20.24 50.68
N SER A 149 -21.24 21.27 51.37
CA SER A 149 -21.63 22.56 50.81
C SER A 149 -21.14 23.68 51.71
N VAL A 150 -20.97 24.87 51.14
CA VAL A 150 -20.62 26.05 51.96
C VAL A 150 -21.60 26.26 53.13
N GLU A 151 -22.87 26.00 52.87
CA GLU A 151 -23.96 26.12 53.87
C GLU A 151 -23.81 25.07 54.98
N SER A 152 -23.38 23.85 54.69
CA SER A 152 -23.21 22.78 55.67
C SER A 152 -21.97 22.98 56.55
N VAL A 153 -20.95 23.66 56.04
CA VAL A 153 -19.66 23.93 56.76
C VAL A 153 -19.68 25.23 57.51
N ASN A 154 -20.31 26.30 56.99
CA ASN A 154 -20.32 27.66 57.56
C ASN A 154 -20.66 27.71 59.03
N PRO A 155 -21.65 26.98 59.64
CA PRO A 155 -21.95 27.03 61.05
C PRO A 155 -20.77 26.65 61.97
N TYR A 156 -19.76 26.01 61.43
CA TYR A 156 -18.62 25.46 62.16
C TYR A 156 -17.30 26.19 61.85
N VAL A 157 -17.29 27.09 60.89
CA VAL A 157 -16.08 27.85 60.47
C VAL A 157 -15.49 28.62 61.65
N GLY A 158 -14.20 28.52 61.86
CA GLY A 158 -13.47 29.15 62.96
C GLY A 158 -13.53 28.41 64.30
N LYS A 159 -14.33 27.35 64.45
CA LYS A 159 -14.33 26.49 65.64
C LYS A 159 -13.14 25.56 65.64
N LEU A 160 -12.56 25.29 66.84
CA LEU A 160 -11.42 24.41 67.00
C LEU A 160 -11.78 22.97 66.72
N ILE A 161 -11.03 22.26 65.91
CA ILE A 161 -11.15 20.83 65.67
C ILE A 161 -10.60 20.08 66.87
N THR A 162 -11.48 19.48 67.69
CA THR A 162 -11.07 18.72 68.89
C THR A 162 -10.91 17.24 68.63
N GLY A 163 -11.41 16.76 67.51
CA GLY A 163 -11.26 15.36 67.03
C GLY A 163 -11.45 15.27 65.54
N LEU A 164 -10.64 14.43 64.89
CA LEU A 164 -10.67 14.17 63.47
C LEU A 164 -10.75 12.66 63.24
N SER A 165 -11.73 12.19 62.46
CA SER A 165 -11.92 10.77 62.16
C SER A 165 -12.43 10.55 60.73
N ILE A 166 -12.33 9.32 60.27
CA ILE A 166 -12.92 8.85 59.00
C ILE A 166 -13.72 7.60 59.33
N SER A 167 -15.01 7.71 59.24
CA SER A 167 -15.94 6.57 59.49
C SER A 167 -16.32 5.86 58.19
N GLY A 168 -16.69 4.58 58.28
CA GLY A 168 -16.99 3.72 57.11
C GLY A 168 -15.77 2.89 56.63
N VAL A 169 -14.64 3.02 57.28
CA VAL A 169 -13.40 2.25 57.00
C VAL A 169 -12.89 1.53 58.25
N THR A 170 -11.97 0.57 58.10
CA THR A 170 -11.32 -0.10 59.21
C THR A 170 -10.35 0.83 59.94
N ALA A 171 -10.00 0.54 61.18
CA ALA A 171 -9.03 1.36 61.96
C ALA A 171 -7.63 1.47 61.27
N GLU A 172 -7.19 0.41 60.58
CA GLU A 172 -5.97 0.40 59.84
C GLU A 172 -6.05 1.31 58.59
N GLN A 173 -7.14 1.24 57.82
CA GLN A 173 -7.40 2.12 56.70
C GLN A 173 -7.50 3.58 57.13
N GLN A 174 -8.21 3.86 58.23
CA GLN A 174 -8.29 5.22 58.79
C GLN A 174 -6.88 5.77 59.12
N ALA A 175 -6.04 4.96 59.76
CA ALA A 175 -4.67 5.38 60.08
C ALA A 175 -3.86 5.77 58.84
N ASN A 176 -4.07 5.05 57.74
CA ASN A 176 -3.42 5.34 56.45
C ASN A 176 -4.00 6.56 55.72
N LEU A 177 -5.27 6.90 55.94
CA LEU A 177 -5.97 7.98 55.26
C LEU A 177 -5.87 9.32 56.01
N LEU A 178 -5.77 9.32 57.36
CA LEU A 178 -5.65 10.55 58.15
C LEU A 178 -4.49 11.46 57.72
N PRO A 179 -3.30 10.96 57.31
CA PRO A 179 -2.20 11.80 56.88
C PRO A 179 -2.48 12.64 55.62
N ILE A 180 -3.43 12.21 54.75
CA ILE A 180 -3.76 12.93 53.52
C ILE A 180 -4.69 14.11 53.73
N LEU A 181 -5.33 14.20 54.92
CA LEU A 181 -6.20 15.31 55.28
C LEU A 181 -5.38 16.59 55.55
N THR A 182 -5.89 17.72 55.08
CA THR A 182 -5.31 19.06 55.30
C THR A 182 -5.60 19.55 56.70
N GLU A 183 -6.88 19.42 57.12
CA GLU A 183 -7.33 19.81 58.48
C GLU A 183 -6.70 18.88 59.54
N LYS A 184 -6.27 19.43 60.68
CA LYS A 184 -5.66 18.69 61.80
C LYS A 184 -6.40 18.98 63.09
N VAL A 185 -6.27 18.07 64.06
CA VAL A 185 -6.73 18.35 65.45
C VAL A 185 -5.94 19.55 66.01
N GLY A 186 -6.66 20.58 66.45
CA GLY A 186 -6.08 21.86 66.91
C GLY A 186 -6.20 23.00 65.93
N ASP A 187 -6.56 22.74 64.66
CA ASP A 187 -6.80 23.78 63.66
C ASP A 187 -8.25 24.33 63.80
N ALA A 188 -8.47 25.54 63.27
CA ALA A 188 -9.80 26.11 63.14
C ALA A 188 -10.45 25.60 61.83
N VAL A 189 -11.67 25.12 61.86
CA VAL A 189 -12.39 24.68 60.67
C VAL A 189 -12.41 25.76 59.61
N SER A 190 -11.97 25.40 58.41
CA SER A 190 -12.05 26.25 57.22
C SER A 190 -12.86 25.60 56.11
N VAL A 191 -13.63 26.39 55.35
CA VAL A 191 -14.39 25.88 54.22
C VAL A 191 -13.46 25.23 53.22
N ASP A 192 -12.37 25.92 52.83
CA ASP A 192 -11.40 25.45 51.86
C ASP A 192 -10.69 24.15 52.30
N GLY A 193 -10.36 24.04 53.60
CA GLY A 193 -9.73 22.86 54.16
C GLY A 193 -10.63 21.64 54.09
N VAL A 194 -11.88 21.78 54.51
CA VAL A 194 -12.88 20.70 54.46
C VAL A 194 -13.14 20.23 53.01
N PHE A 195 -13.32 21.18 52.07
CA PHE A 195 -13.52 20.82 50.66
C PHE A 195 -12.26 20.15 50.05
N LYS A 196 -11.07 20.62 50.43
CA LYS A 196 -9.84 20.00 50.02
C LYS A 196 -9.69 18.57 50.55
N ASP A 197 -10.09 18.34 51.78
CA ASP A 197 -10.07 17.01 52.40
C ASP A 197 -11.09 16.05 51.78
N VAL A 198 -12.32 16.53 51.49
CA VAL A 198 -13.28 15.77 50.69
C VAL A 198 -12.72 15.39 49.34
N THR A 199 -12.03 16.35 48.66
CA THR A 199 -11.39 16.11 47.38
C THR A 199 -10.24 15.10 47.47
N ASN A 200 -9.39 15.24 48.50
CA ASN A 200 -8.26 14.34 48.74
C ASN A 200 -8.73 12.91 48.97
N LEU A 201 -9.77 12.72 49.80
CA LEU A 201 -10.37 11.40 50.04
C LEU A 201 -11.02 10.84 48.77
N GLY A 202 -11.81 11.67 48.09
CA GLY A 202 -12.47 11.26 46.82
C GLY A 202 -11.45 10.83 45.75
N ASN A 203 -10.36 11.58 45.59
CA ASN A 203 -9.32 11.29 44.60
C ASN A 203 -8.52 10.03 44.90
N THR A 204 -8.65 9.41 46.07
CA THR A 204 -8.12 8.04 46.29
C THR A 204 -8.80 7.03 45.40
N GLY A 205 -10.01 7.30 44.93
CA GLY A 205 -10.80 6.44 44.05
C GLY A 205 -11.48 5.25 44.72
N TYR A 206 -11.36 5.10 46.04
CA TYR A 206 -11.93 3.94 46.77
C TYR A 206 -13.34 4.22 47.36
N PHE A 207 -13.81 5.44 47.24
CA PHE A 207 -15.06 5.85 47.86
C PHE A 207 -16.12 6.29 46.83
N SER A 208 -17.35 5.84 47.00
CA SER A 208 -18.52 6.32 46.26
C SER A 208 -19.15 7.57 46.89
N GLU A 209 -18.96 7.75 48.21
CA GLU A 209 -19.44 8.93 48.95
C GLU A 209 -18.40 9.38 49.94
N VAL A 210 -18.28 10.70 50.11
CA VAL A 210 -17.41 11.36 51.14
C VAL A 210 -18.18 12.52 51.70
N ASN A 211 -18.66 12.39 52.92
CA ASN A 211 -19.51 13.38 53.57
C ASN A 211 -18.88 13.90 54.86
N PRO A 212 -18.62 15.21 55.01
CA PRO A 212 -18.16 15.78 56.26
C PRO A 212 -19.32 15.85 57.25
N VAL A 213 -19.14 15.31 58.45
CA VAL A 213 -20.12 15.30 59.57
C VAL A 213 -19.50 16.06 60.73
N PHE A 214 -20.20 17.07 61.21
CA PHE A 214 -19.77 17.92 62.30
C PHE A 214 -20.56 17.63 63.58
N THR A 215 -19.87 17.34 64.69
CA THR A 215 -20.47 17.18 66.01
C THR A 215 -19.97 18.26 66.93
N SER A 216 -20.83 19.18 67.38
CA SER A 216 -20.46 20.22 68.31
C SER A 216 -20.18 19.64 69.68
N VAL A 217 -19.07 20.06 70.29
CA VAL A 217 -18.65 19.73 71.68
C VAL A 217 -18.35 21.01 72.44
N PRO A 218 -18.33 21.00 73.78
CA PRO A 218 -18.09 22.23 74.57
C PRO A 218 -16.80 22.97 74.23
N GLU A 219 -15.77 22.26 73.78
CA GLU A 219 -14.42 22.78 73.51
C GLU A 219 -14.14 23.05 72.03
N GLY A 220 -15.17 22.83 71.13
CA GLY A 220 -15.01 23.02 69.70
C GLY A 220 -15.92 22.11 68.87
N VAL A 221 -15.36 21.43 67.88
CA VAL A 221 -16.10 20.54 66.99
C VAL A 221 -15.31 19.26 66.71
N LYS A 222 -15.98 18.12 66.67
CA LYS A 222 -15.41 16.88 66.06
C LYS A 222 -15.83 16.84 64.62
N LEU A 223 -14.83 16.70 63.72
CA LEU A 223 -15.01 16.51 62.29
C LEU A 223 -14.79 15.04 61.94
N ASP A 224 -15.82 14.41 61.39
CA ASP A 224 -15.78 13.06 60.89
C ASP A 224 -16.07 13.09 59.40
N PHE A 225 -15.22 12.43 58.58
CA PHE A 225 -15.53 12.17 57.18
C PHE A 225 -16.18 10.80 57.03
N ALA A 226 -17.52 10.79 56.90
CA ALA A 226 -18.29 9.57 56.68
C ALA A 226 -18.12 9.15 55.21
N VAL A 227 -17.46 8.00 54.96
CA VAL A 227 -17.22 7.51 53.63
C VAL A 227 -17.97 6.22 53.37
N THR A 228 -18.42 6.04 52.10
CA THR A 228 -18.96 4.77 51.59
C THR A 228 -17.96 4.17 50.67
N VAL A 229 -17.42 3.00 51.02
CA VAL A 229 -16.42 2.26 50.25
C VAL A 229 -17.08 1.70 48.97
N ASN A 230 -16.37 1.79 47.84
CA ASN A 230 -16.80 1.18 46.58
C ASN A 230 -17.01 -0.34 46.73
N PRO A 231 -17.88 -0.97 45.89
CA PRO A 231 -18.12 -2.40 45.96
C PRO A 231 -16.84 -3.21 45.67
N VAL A 232 -16.79 -4.43 46.23
CA VAL A 232 -15.73 -5.39 45.94
C VAL A 232 -16.00 -6.01 44.56
N THR A 233 -15.00 -5.99 43.68
CA THR A 233 -15.10 -6.58 42.35
C THR A 233 -14.96 -8.09 42.37
N THR A 234 -15.81 -8.78 41.58
CA THR A 234 -15.71 -10.23 41.33
C THR A 234 -15.18 -10.57 39.92
N GLY A 235 -15.26 -9.59 39.00
CA GLY A 235 -14.81 -9.74 37.63
C GLY A 235 -15.16 -8.55 36.76
N VAL A 236 -14.83 -8.62 35.47
CA VAL A 236 -15.15 -7.64 34.45
C VAL A 236 -15.79 -8.31 33.24
N SER A 237 -16.82 -7.69 32.66
CA SER A 237 -17.42 -8.10 31.39
C SER A 237 -17.50 -6.95 30.42
N PHE A 238 -17.43 -7.27 29.12
CA PHE A 238 -17.48 -6.30 28.03
C PHE A 238 -18.65 -6.60 27.10
N GLU A 239 -19.32 -5.55 26.65
CA GLU A 239 -20.41 -5.60 25.70
C GLU A 239 -20.14 -4.62 24.55
N GLY A 240 -20.51 -4.99 23.30
CA GLY A 240 -20.35 -4.14 22.10
C GLY A 240 -18.99 -4.18 21.44
N ASN A 241 -17.99 -4.83 22.01
CA ASN A 241 -16.65 -4.96 21.47
C ASN A 241 -16.57 -6.07 20.40
N THR A 242 -16.17 -5.71 19.17
CA THR A 242 -15.96 -6.66 18.06
C THR A 242 -14.53 -6.58 17.52
N VAL A 243 -13.83 -5.48 17.75
CA VAL A 243 -12.45 -5.24 17.31
C VAL A 243 -11.44 -5.94 18.22
N TYR A 244 -11.56 -5.68 19.53
CA TYR A 244 -10.76 -6.38 20.55
C TYR A 244 -11.61 -7.45 21.23
N SER A 245 -11.02 -8.63 21.45
CA SER A 245 -11.75 -9.67 22.18
C SER A 245 -11.89 -9.32 23.66
N SER A 246 -12.94 -9.84 24.31
CA SER A 246 -13.17 -9.62 25.73
C SER A 246 -12.00 -10.12 26.58
N GLU A 247 -11.31 -11.20 26.16
CA GLU A 247 -10.13 -11.73 26.86
C GLU A 247 -8.96 -10.72 26.85
N VAL A 248 -8.71 -10.05 25.70
CA VAL A 248 -7.67 -9.02 25.57
C VAL A 248 -7.98 -7.83 26.46
N LEU A 249 -9.25 -7.36 26.45
CA LEU A 249 -9.69 -6.24 27.26
C LEU A 249 -9.66 -6.58 28.76
N THR A 250 -10.02 -7.80 29.17
CA THR A 250 -9.95 -8.27 30.56
C THR A 250 -8.52 -8.29 31.08
N LYS A 251 -7.59 -8.82 30.29
CA LYS A 251 -6.16 -8.80 30.63
C LYS A 251 -5.63 -7.36 30.75
N PHE A 252 -6.09 -6.45 29.91
CA PHE A 252 -5.67 -5.04 29.96
C PHE A 252 -6.22 -4.32 31.20
N MET A 253 -7.48 -4.58 31.57
CA MET A 253 -8.08 -4.02 32.78
C MET A 253 -7.37 -4.47 34.06
N ASP A 254 -6.85 -5.71 34.08
CA ASP A 254 -6.09 -6.27 35.21
C ASP A 254 -6.81 -6.10 36.57
N ILE A 255 -8.11 -6.36 36.58
CA ILE A 255 -8.95 -6.29 37.78
C ILE A 255 -8.87 -7.64 38.48
N GLN A 256 -8.41 -7.62 39.72
CA GLN A 256 -8.29 -8.81 40.56
C GLN A 256 -9.60 -9.03 41.37
N PRO A 257 -10.24 -10.20 41.30
CA PRO A 257 -11.41 -10.51 42.11
C PRO A 257 -11.11 -10.38 43.61
N GLY A 258 -12.06 -9.86 44.34
CA GLY A 258 -11.94 -9.70 45.80
C GLY A 258 -11.32 -8.38 46.27
N GLN A 259 -10.96 -7.50 45.33
CA GLN A 259 -10.45 -6.16 45.66
C GLN A 259 -11.56 -5.09 45.59
N VAL A 260 -11.44 -4.06 46.42
CA VAL A 260 -12.32 -2.89 46.34
C VAL A 260 -12.07 -2.15 45.04
N LEU A 261 -13.11 -1.80 44.32
CA LEU A 261 -13.04 -1.08 43.08
C LEU A 261 -12.37 0.29 43.26
N ASN A 262 -11.34 0.59 42.52
CA ASN A 262 -10.76 1.91 42.47
C ASN A 262 -11.24 2.65 41.21
N SER A 263 -12.10 3.66 41.38
CA SER A 263 -12.73 4.38 40.26
C SER A 263 -11.72 5.16 39.41
N VAL A 264 -10.65 5.66 40.01
CA VAL A 264 -9.56 6.35 39.28
C VAL A 264 -8.79 5.39 38.39
N SER A 265 -8.42 4.22 38.94
CA SER A 265 -7.73 3.18 38.19
C SER A 265 -8.56 2.68 37.01
N VAL A 266 -9.85 2.39 37.25
CA VAL A 266 -10.81 1.98 36.20
C VAL A 266 -10.91 3.05 35.11
N GLY A 267 -11.06 4.33 35.49
CA GLY A 267 -11.11 5.44 34.55
C GLY A 267 -9.85 5.56 33.69
N GLN A 268 -8.66 5.39 34.28
CA GLN A 268 -7.38 5.40 33.56
C GLN A 268 -7.32 4.23 32.54
N LYS A 269 -7.72 3.03 32.96
CA LYS A 269 -7.77 1.87 32.06
C LYS A 269 -8.77 2.07 30.92
N VAL A 270 -9.93 2.66 31.21
CA VAL A 270 -10.94 3.01 30.17
C VAL A 270 -10.39 4.03 29.17
N GLN A 271 -9.67 5.06 29.65
CA GLN A 271 -8.96 5.99 28.75
C GLN A 271 -7.93 5.26 27.89
N GLY A 272 -7.21 4.31 28.48
CA GLY A 272 -6.26 3.45 27.75
C GLY A 272 -6.95 2.64 26.65
N ILE A 273 -8.14 2.08 26.91
CA ILE A 273 -8.95 1.38 25.89
C ILE A 273 -9.33 2.35 24.76
N ASN A 274 -9.89 3.52 25.08
CA ASN A 274 -10.27 4.52 24.08
C ASN A 274 -9.07 4.98 23.24
N ALA A 275 -7.92 5.20 23.88
CA ALA A 275 -6.69 5.56 23.20
C ALA A 275 -6.17 4.45 22.27
N ALA A 276 -6.33 3.18 22.67
CA ALA A 276 -5.95 2.04 21.82
C ALA A 276 -6.82 1.96 20.56
N TYR A 277 -8.14 2.09 20.71
CA TYR A 277 -9.06 2.15 19.57
C TYR A 277 -8.72 3.31 18.62
N ALA A 278 -8.53 4.51 19.15
CA ALA A 278 -8.20 5.69 18.36
C ALA A 278 -6.85 5.55 17.62
N ARG A 279 -5.82 5.01 18.29
CA ARG A 279 -4.52 4.73 17.70
C ARG A 279 -4.63 3.75 16.53
N ASP A 280 -5.43 2.69 16.69
CA ASP A 280 -5.61 1.66 15.66
C ASP A 280 -6.65 2.09 14.59
N GLY A 281 -7.08 3.36 14.64
CA GLY A 281 -7.89 4.00 13.61
C GLY A 281 -9.39 4.00 13.85
N TYR A 282 -9.86 3.40 14.93
CA TYR A 282 -11.29 3.32 15.29
C TYR A 282 -11.71 4.55 16.09
N MET A 283 -11.75 5.72 15.42
CA MET A 283 -11.94 7.02 16.07
C MET A 283 -13.33 7.24 16.65
N LEU A 284 -14.33 6.48 16.23
CA LEU A 284 -15.69 6.56 16.75
C LEU A 284 -15.90 5.62 17.96
N ALA A 285 -14.95 4.71 18.19
CA ALA A 285 -15.04 3.76 19.26
C ALA A 285 -14.71 4.41 20.61
N HIS A 286 -15.59 4.19 21.59
CA HIS A 286 -15.42 4.68 22.95
C HIS A 286 -16.23 3.84 23.93
N VAL A 287 -15.81 3.89 25.20
CA VAL A 287 -16.63 3.38 26.30
C VAL A 287 -17.70 4.43 26.63
N ASP A 288 -18.97 4.06 26.52
CA ASP A 288 -20.10 4.95 26.80
C ASP A 288 -20.82 4.64 28.12
N GLY A 289 -20.58 3.46 28.70
CA GLY A 289 -21.18 3.05 29.94
C GLY A 289 -20.31 2.12 30.79
N ILE A 290 -20.28 2.38 32.08
CA ILE A 290 -19.66 1.53 33.09
C ILE A 290 -20.64 1.36 34.26
N ARG A 291 -20.89 0.14 34.67
CA ARG A 291 -21.73 -0.18 35.81
C ARG A 291 -21.17 -1.37 36.58
N VAL A 292 -21.41 -1.39 37.88
CA VAL A 292 -21.17 -2.56 38.72
C VAL A 292 -22.49 -3.16 39.08
N ASP A 293 -22.65 -4.46 38.91
CA ASP A 293 -23.90 -5.15 39.33
C ASP A 293 -23.88 -5.57 40.83
N ASP A 294 -24.99 -6.11 41.29
CA ASP A 294 -25.14 -6.58 42.69
C ASP A 294 -24.20 -7.76 43.02
N GLN A 295 -23.65 -8.43 42.02
CA GLN A 295 -22.68 -9.53 42.18
C GLN A 295 -21.24 -9.05 42.18
N GLY A 296 -20.99 -7.74 42.01
CA GLY A 296 -19.67 -7.14 41.96
C GLY A 296 -18.97 -7.24 40.61
N VAL A 297 -19.70 -7.61 39.54
CA VAL A 297 -19.14 -7.64 38.19
C VAL A 297 -19.16 -6.24 37.58
N LEU A 298 -18.01 -5.80 37.10
CA LEU A 298 -17.87 -4.54 36.38
C LEU A 298 -18.25 -4.73 34.90
N HIS A 299 -19.36 -4.18 34.47
CA HIS A 299 -19.82 -4.18 33.08
C HIS A 299 -19.34 -2.93 32.36
N ILE A 300 -18.65 -3.11 31.25
CA ILE A 300 -18.13 -2.03 30.41
C ILE A 300 -18.78 -2.16 29.05
N HIS A 301 -19.55 -1.14 28.65
CA HIS A 301 -20.18 -1.08 27.35
C HIS A 301 -19.36 -0.22 26.40
N ILE A 302 -19.03 -0.78 25.21
CA ILE A 302 -18.22 -0.15 24.18
C ILE A 302 -19.10 0.07 22.95
N VAL A 303 -19.14 1.31 22.48
CA VAL A 303 -19.72 1.69 21.21
C VAL A 303 -18.58 1.80 20.19
N GLU A 304 -18.59 0.98 19.14
CA GLU A 304 -17.51 0.98 18.15
C GLU A 304 -17.77 1.90 16.96
N GLY A 305 -19.00 2.41 16.78
CA GLY A 305 -19.38 3.28 15.67
C GLY A 305 -19.29 2.56 14.31
N ILE A 306 -20.41 2.00 13.85
CA ILE A 306 -20.48 1.17 12.64
C ILE A 306 -20.71 2.04 11.41
N VAL A 307 -20.17 1.65 10.27
CA VAL A 307 -20.50 2.24 8.98
C VAL A 307 -21.87 1.72 8.50
N GLU A 308 -22.89 2.56 8.55
CA GLU A 308 -24.25 2.19 8.12
C GLU A 308 -24.36 2.10 6.60
N ASP A 309 -23.81 3.06 5.87
CA ASP A 309 -23.80 3.02 4.41
C ASP A 309 -22.58 3.76 3.80
N ILE A 310 -22.36 3.52 2.50
CA ILE A 310 -21.30 4.13 1.69
C ILE A 310 -21.95 4.67 0.43
N ILE A 311 -22.07 5.99 0.32
CA ILE A 311 -22.86 6.66 -0.71
C ILE A 311 -21.95 7.47 -1.63
N PRO A 312 -21.75 7.08 -2.91
CA PRO A 312 -21.09 7.91 -3.89
C PRO A 312 -21.95 9.12 -4.29
N ALA A 313 -21.31 10.29 -4.39
CA ALA A 313 -21.89 11.54 -4.86
C ALA A 313 -20.98 12.19 -5.92
N GLY A 314 -21.53 13.05 -6.75
CA GLY A 314 -20.78 13.78 -7.79
C GLY A 314 -20.48 12.98 -9.06
N ASN A 315 -20.61 11.66 -9.06
CA ASN A 315 -20.41 10.83 -10.23
C ASN A 315 -21.60 10.92 -11.21
N LYS A 316 -21.28 11.33 -12.45
CA LYS A 316 -22.26 11.50 -13.55
C LYS A 316 -22.21 10.34 -14.55
N LYS A 317 -21.01 9.92 -14.94
CA LYS A 317 -20.74 8.84 -15.90
C LYS A 317 -20.45 7.52 -15.19
N THR A 318 -19.61 7.56 -14.15
CA THR A 318 -19.17 6.37 -13.42
C THR A 318 -20.30 5.82 -12.57
N ARG A 319 -20.55 4.53 -12.65
CA ARG A 319 -21.60 3.86 -11.85
C ARG A 319 -21.17 3.74 -10.39
N ASN A 320 -22.11 3.93 -9.45
CA ASN A 320 -21.85 3.81 -8.00
C ASN A 320 -21.09 2.54 -7.63
N LYS A 321 -21.45 1.41 -8.23
CA LYS A 321 -20.78 0.11 -7.98
C LYS A 321 -19.28 0.14 -8.32
N VAL A 322 -18.84 0.97 -9.27
CA VAL A 322 -17.42 1.09 -9.63
C VAL A 322 -16.63 1.76 -8.50
N ILE A 323 -17.24 2.72 -7.81
CA ILE A 323 -16.67 3.41 -6.66
C ILE A 323 -16.72 2.49 -5.43
N THR A 324 -17.91 1.98 -5.09
CA THR A 324 -18.12 1.22 -3.84
C THR A 324 -17.37 -0.11 -3.80
N ARG A 325 -17.14 -0.75 -4.95
CA ARG A 325 -16.35 -2.01 -5.02
C ARG A 325 -14.89 -1.82 -4.62
N GLU A 326 -14.34 -0.61 -4.76
CA GLU A 326 -12.97 -0.30 -4.38
C GLU A 326 -12.81 -0.04 -2.87
N PHE A 327 -13.93 0.11 -2.16
CA PHE A 327 -13.89 0.36 -0.72
C PHE A 327 -13.40 -0.85 0.06
N VAL A 328 -12.33 -0.65 0.83
CA VAL A 328 -11.78 -1.62 1.78
C VAL A 328 -12.63 -1.60 3.05
N GLN A 329 -12.97 -0.40 3.55
CA GLN A 329 -13.95 -0.23 4.61
C GLN A 329 -15.29 -0.82 4.17
N LYS A 330 -15.91 -1.67 4.99
CA LYS A 330 -17.16 -2.35 4.65
C LYS A 330 -18.32 -1.81 5.47
N LYS A 331 -19.50 -1.76 4.84
CA LYS A 331 -20.79 -1.55 5.50
C LYS A 331 -20.98 -2.59 6.60
N GLY A 332 -21.53 -2.20 7.73
CA GLY A 332 -21.80 -3.06 8.89
C GLY A 332 -20.56 -3.42 9.72
N LYS A 333 -19.43 -2.73 9.50
CA LYS A 333 -18.19 -2.92 10.27
C LYS A 333 -17.82 -1.63 10.98
N PRO A 334 -17.11 -1.69 12.12
CA PRO A 334 -16.62 -0.52 12.82
C PRO A 334 -15.85 0.41 11.89
N PHE A 335 -16.10 1.71 12.01
CA PHE A 335 -15.40 2.73 11.23
C PHE A 335 -13.91 2.73 11.55
N ASN A 336 -13.08 2.67 10.52
CA ASN A 336 -11.64 2.76 10.66
C ASN A 336 -11.05 3.77 9.67
N LYS A 337 -10.43 4.84 10.19
CA LYS A 337 -9.86 5.93 9.37
C LYS A 337 -8.82 5.45 8.36
N PHE A 338 -8.03 4.44 8.69
CA PHE A 338 -7.00 3.92 7.79
C PHE A 338 -7.63 3.13 6.64
N LEU A 339 -8.68 2.34 6.92
CA LEU A 339 -9.42 1.63 5.87
C LEU A 339 -10.18 2.60 4.96
N VAL A 340 -10.77 3.66 5.51
CA VAL A 340 -11.43 4.71 4.71
C VAL A 340 -10.41 5.44 3.85
N ARG A 341 -9.29 5.89 4.41
CA ARG A 341 -8.20 6.51 3.65
C ARG A 341 -7.71 5.61 2.52
N ARG A 342 -7.47 4.33 2.81
CA ARG A 342 -7.09 3.34 1.80
C ARG A 342 -8.15 3.18 0.71
N SER A 343 -9.42 3.26 1.08
CA SER A 343 -10.54 3.20 0.13
C SER A 343 -10.54 4.41 -0.80
N VAL A 344 -10.34 5.61 -0.27
CA VAL A 344 -10.21 6.85 -1.05
C VAL A 344 -9.04 6.77 -2.03
N GLU A 345 -7.88 6.32 -1.56
CA GLU A 345 -6.71 6.10 -2.43
C GLU A 345 -7.02 5.13 -3.58
N ARG A 346 -7.74 4.05 -3.31
CA ARG A 346 -8.14 3.09 -4.34
C ARG A 346 -9.12 3.67 -5.36
N VAL A 347 -10.08 4.48 -4.90
CA VAL A 347 -11.03 5.17 -5.78
C VAL A 347 -10.31 6.21 -6.64
N TYR A 348 -9.45 7.04 -6.03
CA TYR A 348 -8.64 8.01 -6.75
C TYR A 348 -7.75 7.34 -7.81
N ASN A 349 -7.16 6.22 -7.44
CA ASN A 349 -6.28 5.43 -8.30
C ASN A 349 -6.99 4.71 -9.46
N LEU A 350 -8.33 4.73 -9.56
CA LEU A 350 -9.03 4.33 -10.78
C LEU A 350 -8.64 5.22 -11.97
N GLY A 351 -8.17 6.45 -11.69
CA GLY A 351 -7.82 7.41 -12.72
C GLY A 351 -9.03 7.96 -13.47
N PHE A 352 -10.19 8.07 -12.82
CA PHE A 352 -11.44 8.59 -13.38
C PHE A 352 -11.84 9.93 -12.77
N PHE A 353 -11.14 10.34 -11.72
CA PHE A 353 -11.51 11.48 -10.89
C PHE A 353 -10.32 12.44 -10.72
N ASP A 354 -10.61 13.72 -10.85
CA ASP A 354 -9.65 14.79 -10.52
C ASP A 354 -9.52 14.96 -9.02
N ASP A 355 -10.61 14.68 -8.27
CA ASP A 355 -10.63 14.76 -6.81
C ASP A 355 -11.59 13.73 -6.22
N VAL A 356 -11.28 13.24 -5.00
CA VAL A 356 -12.06 12.29 -4.22
C VAL A 356 -12.04 12.72 -2.76
N ASN A 357 -13.17 13.22 -2.28
CA ASN A 357 -13.36 13.67 -0.91
C ASN A 357 -14.30 12.73 -0.14
N VAL A 358 -14.15 12.69 1.18
CA VAL A 358 -15.05 11.95 2.06
C VAL A 358 -15.71 12.90 3.04
N ARG A 359 -17.02 12.80 3.15
CA ARG A 359 -17.80 13.42 4.22
C ARG A 359 -18.40 12.34 5.10
N MET A 360 -18.36 12.55 6.40
CA MET A 360 -19.01 11.67 7.37
C MET A 360 -20.33 12.31 7.80
N LEU A 361 -21.41 11.60 7.61
CA LEU A 361 -22.75 11.99 8.03
C LEU A 361 -23.15 11.10 9.22
N PRO A 362 -23.92 11.62 10.19
CA PRO A 362 -24.48 10.79 11.27
C PRO A 362 -25.29 9.63 10.69
N GLY A 363 -25.29 8.49 11.39
CA GLY A 363 -26.13 7.36 11.04
C GLY A 363 -27.62 7.71 11.11
N GLU A 364 -28.43 7.11 10.24
CA GLU A 364 -29.89 7.27 10.23
C GLU A 364 -30.56 6.40 11.28
N GLN A 365 -29.97 5.23 11.60
CA GLN A 365 -30.53 4.27 12.56
C GLN A 365 -30.00 4.53 13.98
N ASP A 366 -28.72 4.88 14.09
CA ASP A 366 -28.05 5.17 15.36
C ASP A 366 -27.10 6.35 15.18
N PRO A 367 -27.23 7.44 15.97
CA PRO A 367 -26.34 8.60 15.90
C PRO A 367 -24.86 8.30 16.17
N ASN A 368 -24.56 7.18 16.84
CA ASN A 368 -23.18 6.73 17.07
C ASN A 368 -22.55 6.09 15.83
N ASN A 369 -23.35 5.73 14.85
CA ASN A 369 -22.91 5.18 13.58
C ASN A 369 -22.64 6.29 12.57
N VAL A 370 -22.08 5.91 11.42
CA VAL A 370 -21.68 6.87 10.39
C VAL A 370 -22.08 6.39 8.99
N ILE A 371 -22.55 7.33 8.17
CA ILE A 371 -22.70 7.16 6.73
C ILE A 371 -21.50 7.85 6.06
N ILE A 372 -20.80 7.10 5.22
CA ILE A 372 -19.66 7.63 4.46
C ILE A 372 -20.16 8.10 3.09
N GLU A 373 -20.21 9.40 2.88
CA GLU A 373 -20.46 10.00 1.56
C GLU A 373 -19.13 10.26 0.87
N ILE A 374 -19.01 9.76 -0.39
CA ILE A 374 -17.82 9.91 -1.22
C ILE A 374 -18.15 10.86 -2.34
N ASP A 375 -17.65 12.09 -2.24
CA ASP A 375 -17.84 13.12 -3.23
C ASP A 375 -16.69 13.07 -4.24
N VAL A 376 -17.02 12.84 -5.53
CA VAL A 376 -16.02 12.68 -6.59
C VAL A 376 -16.20 13.73 -7.68
N LEU A 377 -15.09 14.24 -8.19
CA LEU A 377 -15.06 15.13 -9.35
C LEU A 377 -14.54 14.34 -10.56
N GLU A 378 -15.46 13.99 -11.48
CA GLU A 378 -15.11 13.20 -12.67
C GLU A 378 -14.34 14.01 -13.72
N HIS A 379 -13.33 13.36 -14.32
CA HIS A 379 -12.70 13.88 -15.53
C HIS A 379 -12.96 13.00 -16.76
N LYS A 380 -12.51 13.47 -17.94
CA LYS A 380 -12.64 12.72 -19.18
C LYS A 380 -11.63 11.56 -19.20
N THR A 381 -12.12 10.33 -19.33
CA THR A 381 -11.32 9.10 -19.33
C THR A 381 -10.94 8.61 -20.74
N GLY A 382 -11.43 9.26 -21.77
CA GLY A 382 -11.07 8.98 -23.16
C GLY A 382 -9.79 9.70 -23.57
N THR A 383 -8.84 8.99 -24.18
CA THR A 383 -7.56 9.51 -24.67
C THR A 383 -7.37 9.25 -26.14
N ILE A 384 -6.77 10.20 -26.85
CA ILE A 384 -6.30 10.01 -28.22
C ILE A 384 -4.85 10.47 -28.24
N THR A 385 -3.96 9.57 -28.60
CA THR A 385 -2.54 9.86 -28.75
C THR A 385 -2.15 9.76 -30.21
N LEU A 386 -1.49 10.78 -30.72
CA LEU A 386 -0.90 10.79 -32.06
C LEU A 386 0.60 10.91 -31.90
N GLY A 387 1.34 10.01 -32.55
CA GLY A 387 2.79 10.01 -32.54
C GLY A 387 3.36 9.84 -33.95
N ALA A 388 4.57 10.28 -34.14
CA ALA A 388 5.36 9.99 -35.32
C ALA A 388 6.77 9.58 -34.90
N GLY A 389 7.29 8.52 -35.51
CA GLY A 389 8.64 8.01 -35.29
C GLY A 389 9.39 7.90 -36.61
N TYR A 390 10.71 8.04 -36.55
CA TYR A 390 11.60 7.79 -37.68
C TYR A 390 12.78 6.96 -37.24
N SER A 391 12.99 5.83 -37.90
CA SER A 391 14.20 5.07 -37.77
C SER A 391 14.90 4.92 -39.14
N LYS A 392 16.20 4.66 -39.15
CA LYS A 392 16.92 4.42 -40.41
C LYS A 392 16.47 3.11 -41.08
N SER A 393 16.18 2.09 -40.28
CA SER A 393 15.65 0.80 -40.72
C SER A 393 14.21 0.94 -41.24
N ASP A 394 13.31 1.50 -40.44
CA ASP A 394 11.89 1.48 -40.71
C ASP A 394 11.38 2.70 -41.50
N GLY A 395 12.13 3.82 -41.52
CA GLY A 395 11.66 5.06 -42.10
C GLY A 395 10.70 5.82 -41.19
N LEU A 396 9.81 6.63 -41.78
CA LEU A 396 8.81 7.40 -41.06
C LEU A 396 7.59 6.54 -40.73
N MET A 397 7.22 6.47 -39.46
CA MET A 397 6.04 5.77 -38.97
C MET A 397 5.09 6.70 -38.23
N GLY A 398 3.80 6.48 -38.38
CA GLY A 398 2.76 7.13 -37.61
C GLY A 398 2.15 6.18 -36.57
N ILE A 399 1.86 6.69 -35.40
CA ILE A 399 1.21 5.96 -34.30
C ILE A 399 -0.08 6.68 -33.96
N VAL A 400 -1.16 5.91 -33.89
CA VAL A 400 -2.47 6.37 -33.42
C VAL A 400 -2.92 5.45 -32.32
N GLU A 401 -3.18 6.02 -31.14
CA GLU A 401 -3.72 5.27 -30.02
C GLU A 401 -5.04 5.92 -29.58
N PHE A 402 -6.06 5.12 -29.43
CA PHE A 402 -7.33 5.48 -28.82
C PHE A 402 -7.54 4.64 -27.57
N GLY A 403 -7.79 5.30 -26.44
CA GLY A 403 -8.07 4.66 -25.15
C GLY A 403 -9.34 5.19 -24.53
N GLU A 404 -10.08 4.35 -23.84
CA GLU A 404 -11.17 4.71 -22.94
C GLU A 404 -11.04 3.84 -21.68
N ASP A 405 -10.73 4.47 -20.55
CA ASP A 405 -10.47 3.76 -19.29
C ASP A 405 -11.73 3.50 -18.45
N ASN A 406 -12.84 4.18 -18.80
CA ASN A 406 -14.12 4.01 -18.10
C ASN A 406 -15.28 3.88 -19.11
N LEU A 407 -15.23 2.84 -19.91
CA LEU A 407 -16.20 2.58 -20.99
C LEU A 407 -17.63 2.49 -20.41
N ARG A 408 -18.53 3.39 -20.85
CA ARG A 408 -19.93 3.47 -20.37
C ARG A 408 -20.07 3.57 -18.85
N GLY A 409 -19.05 4.08 -18.14
CA GLY A 409 -19.06 4.24 -16.69
C GLY A 409 -18.96 2.93 -15.89
N THR A 410 -18.59 1.82 -16.51
CA THR A 410 -18.46 0.50 -15.87
C THR A 410 -17.07 0.24 -15.27
N GLY A 411 -16.11 1.14 -15.54
CA GLY A 411 -14.71 0.96 -15.23
C GLY A 411 -14.01 -0.03 -16.16
N ASP A 412 -14.67 -0.45 -17.26
CA ASP A 412 -14.06 -1.30 -18.26
C ASP A 412 -13.13 -0.46 -19.13
N LYS A 413 -11.98 -1.04 -19.51
CA LYS A 413 -10.98 -0.36 -20.33
C LYS A 413 -11.01 -0.91 -21.76
N PHE A 414 -10.93 0.01 -22.71
CA PHE A 414 -10.84 -0.34 -24.13
C PHE A 414 -9.69 0.45 -24.75
N LYS A 415 -8.83 -0.21 -25.53
CA LYS A 415 -7.67 0.41 -26.15
C LYS A 415 -7.48 -0.14 -27.58
N VAL A 416 -7.24 0.77 -28.50
CA VAL A 416 -6.82 0.49 -29.88
C VAL A 416 -5.48 1.19 -30.09
N HIS A 417 -4.49 0.42 -30.44
CA HIS A 417 -3.17 0.89 -30.83
C HIS A 417 -2.95 0.54 -32.30
N TRP A 418 -2.51 1.51 -33.10
CA TRP A 418 -2.28 1.34 -34.51
C TRP A 418 -1.02 2.07 -34.95
N GLU A 419 -0.11 1.35 -35.63
CA GLU A 419 1.09 1.86 -36.25
C GLU A 419 1.04 1.66 -37.74
N ILE A 420 1.32 2.70 -38.50
CA ILE A 420 1.28 2.74 -39.95
C ILE A 420 2.49 3.48 -40.51
N GLY A 421 3.01 2.97 -41.62
CA GLY A 421 4.12 3.59 -42.33
C GLY A 421 5.35 2.74 -42.33
N GLY A 422 6.50 3.40 -42.37
CA GLY A 422 7.79 2.74 -42.55
C GLY A 422 8.13 2.44 -43.99
N LYS A 423 9.38 2.15 -44.29
CA LYS A 423 9.86 1.72 -45.64
C LYS A 423 9.09 0.51 -46.15
N LYS A 424 8.78 -0.44 -45.24
CA LYS A 424 8.10 -1.70 -45.51
C LYS A 424 6.59 -1.63 -45.37
N LYS A 425 6.01 -0.45 -45.15
CA LYS A 425 4.58 -0.17 -44.99
C LYS A 425 3.94 -1.06 -43.92
N TYR A 426 4.52 -1.09 -42.73
CA TYR A 426 3.99 -1.83 -41.59
C TYR A 426 2.56 -1.44 -41.25
N LYS A 427 1.78 -2.44 -40.83
CA LYS A 427 0.41 -2.27 -40.35
C LYS A 427 0.27 -3.03 -39.01
N ASN A 428 0.86 -2.47 -37.97
CA ASN A 428 0.80 -3.05 -36.64
C ASN A 428 -0.45 -2.52 -35.93
N TYR A 429 -1.25 -3.41 -35.37
CA TYR A 429 -2.39 -3.02 -34.58
C TYR A 429 -2.64 -3.97 -33.43
N GLN A 430 -3.16 -3.41 -32.36
CA GLN A 430 -3.62 -4.14 -31.19
C GLN A 430 -4.94 -3.56 -30.70
N ILE A 431 -5.91 -4.43 -30.44
CA ILE A 431 -7.18 -4.08 -29.81
C ILE A 431 -7.25 -4.81 -28.49
N SER A 432 -7.48 -4.09 -27.41
CA SER A 432 -7.53 -4.65 -26.05
C SER A 432 -8.80 -4.20 -25.34
N TYR A 433 -9.37 -5.12 -24.57
CA TYR A 433 -10.49 -4.87 -23.68
C TYR A 433 -10.19 -5.51 -22.33
N LEU A 434 -10.39 -4.77 -21.25
CA LEU A 434 -10.22 -5.25 -19.88
C LEU A 434 -11.46 -4.92 -19.06
N LYS A 435 -12.06 -5.94 -18.49
CA LYS A 435 -13.10 -5.82 -17.45
C LYS A 435 -12.49 -6.14 -16.09
N PRO A 436 -12.30 -5.14 -15.21
CA PRO A 436 -11.57 -5.32 -13.96
C PRO A 436 -12.26 -6.22 -12.95
N TRP A 437 -13.61 -6.29 -13.01
CA TRP A 437 -14.42 -7.04 -12.05
C TRP A 437 -15.51 -7.83 -12.77
N ILE A 438 -15.34 -9.15 -12.90
CA ILE A 438 -16.37 -10.07 -13.41
C ILE A 438 -17.15 -10.74 -12.29
N ASP A 439 -16.61 -10.77 -11.07
CA ASP A 439 -17.21 -11.38 -9.89
C ASP A 439 -17.05 -10.47 -8.63
N SER A 440 -17.61 -10.89 -7.50
CA SER A 440 -17.51 -10.19 -6.21
C SER A 440 -16.11 -10.25 -5.58
N LYS A 441 -15.22 -11.10 -6.09
CA LYS A 441 -13.87 -11.31 -5.56
C LYS A 441 -12.80 -10.49 -6.32
N GLY A 442 -13.22 -9.63 -7.27
CA GLY A 442 -12.33 -8.76 -8.03
C GLY A 442 -11.51 -9.50 -9.10
N THR A 443 -12.08 -10.55 -9.68
CA THR A 443 -11.46 -11.22 -10.82
C THR A 443 -11.61 -10.35 -12.06
N SER A 444 -10.50 -10.04 -12.72
CA SER A 444 -10.48 -9.32 -14.00
C SER A 444 -10.53 -10.29 -15.18
N LEU A 445 -11.12 -9.84 -16.29
CA LEU A 445 -11.11 -10.52 -17.58
C LEU A 445 -10.55 -9.57 -18.63
N GLY A 446 -9.43 -9.95 -19.23
CA GLY A 446 -8.80 -9.23 -20.35
C GLY A 446 -8.96 -10.02 -21.65
N PHE A 447 -9.09 -9.29 -22.74
CA PHE A 447 -9.04 -9.81 -24.09
C PHE A 447 -8.16 -8.90 -24.94
N SER A 448 -7.27 -9.48 -25.74
CA SER A 448 -6.44 -8.73 -26.67
C SER A 448 -6.31 -9.46 -27.98
N PHE A 449 -6.41 -8.72 -29.08
CA PHE A 449 -6.15 -9.18 -30.44
C PHE A 449 -5.04 -8.33 -31.04
N PHE A 450 -4.06 -8.95 -31.68
CA PHE A 450 -2.90 -8.24 -32.22
C PHE A 450 -2.43 -8.79 -33.57
N ASN A 451 -1.85 -7.89 -34.34
CA ASN A 451 -1.05 -8.18 -35.53
C ASN A 451 0.17 -7.28 -35.49
N ARG A 452 1.35 -7.88 -35.35
CA ARG A 452 2.62 -7.18 -35.23
C ARG A 452 3.62 -7.73 -36.23
N GLU A 453 4.45 -6.87 -36.75
CA GLU A 453 5.56 -7.21 -37.63
C GLU A 453 6.76 -6.43 -37.11
N ASP A 454 7.79 -7.14 -36.65
CA ASP A 454 8.97 -6.59 -36.01
C ASP A 454 10.22 -7.11 -36.72
N GLU A 455 11.24 -6.27 -36.80
CA GLU A 455 12.56 -6.61 -37.30
C GLU A 455 13.42 -7.21 -36.17
N TYR A 456 14.14 -8.28 -36.48
CA TYR A 456 14.99 -8.98 -35.54
C TYR A 456 16.39 -9.10 -36.11
N THR A 457 17.38 -8.85 -35.25
CA THR A 457 18.78 -9.05 -35.54
C THR A 457 19.33 -10.17 -34.68
N ASP A 458 19.93 -11.17 -35.27
CA ASP A 458 20.62 -12.25 -34.59
C ASP A 458 22.10 -11.99 -34.53
N TYR A 459 22.74 -12.33 -33.41
CA TYR A 459 24.14 -12.10 -33.15
C TYR A 459 24.89 -13.39 -32.84
N ASN A 460 26.18 -13.42 -33.18
CA ASN A 460 27.14 -14.38 -32.64
C ASN A 460 27.45 -14.08 -31.18
N GLU A 461 28.13 -15.02 -30.51
CA GLU A 461 28.58 -14.86 -29.12
C GLU A 461 29.52 -13.67 -28.92
N ASP A 462 30.29 -13.30 -29.94
CA ASP A 462 31.19 -12.13 -29.93
C ASP A 462 30.47 -10.79 -30.20
N GLY A 463 29.12 -10.84 -30.46
CA GLY A 463 28.30 -9.70 -30.80
C GLY A 463 28.42 -9.21 -32.23
N SER A 464 28.97 -10.01 -33.14
CA SER A 464 28.87 -9.74 -34.58
C SER A 464 27.49 -10.10 -35.12
N GLU A 465 26.92 -9.25 -35.96
CA GLU A 465 25.61 -9.47 -36.59
C GLU A 465 25.69 -10.63 -37.60
N VAL A 466 24.71 -11.53 -37.52
CA VAL A 466 24.64 -12.72 -38.38
C VAL A 466 23.50 -12.59 -39.39
N ALA A 467 22.34 -12.19 -38.93
CA ALA A 467 21.14 -12.15 -39.75
C ALA A 467 20.15 -11.09 -39.27
N GLU A 468 19.42 -10.50 -40.21
CA GLU A 468 18.32 -9.58 -39.99
C GLU A 468 17.07 -10.09 -40.72
N TYR A 469 15.95 -10.14 -40.06
CA TYR A 469 14.70 -10.65 -40.62
C TYR A 469 13.47 -10.07 -39.95
N ASN A 470 12.33 -10.12 -40.63
CA ASN A 470 11.05 -9.72 -40.07
C ASN A 470 10.24 -10.93 -39.58
N LYS A 471 9.68 -10.80 -38.38
CA LYS A 471 8.73 -11.75 -37.85
C LYS A 471 7.35 -11.09 -37.75
N LYS A 472 6.35 -11.73 -38.32
CA LYS A 472 4.96 -11.31 -38.21
C LYS A 472 4.22 -12.22 -37.28
N SER A 473 3.70 -11.65 -36.19
CA SER A 473 2.94 -12.33 -35.14
C SER A 473 1.49 -11.88 -35.19
N ARG A 474 0.57 -12.83 -35.33
CA ARG A 474 -0.89 -12.60 -35.26
C ARG A 474 -1.49 -13.51 -34.23
N GLY A 475 -2.32 -12.96 -33.37
CA GLY A 475 -2.92 -13.79 -32.34
C GLY A 475 -3.92 -13.04 -31.47
N PHE A 476 -4.43 -13.78 -30.51
CA PHE A 476 -5.26 -13.25 -29.44
C PHE A 476 -4.87 -13.89 -28.12
N ASN A 477 -5.17 -13.19 -27.04
CA ASN A 477 -5.11 -13.76 -25.70
C ASN A 477 -6.36 -13.42 -24.89
N ILE A 478 -6.65 -14.30 -23.93
CA ILE A 478 -7.69 -14.14 -22.92
C ILE A 478 -6.99 -14.29 -21.56
N SER A 479 -7.20 -13.35 -20.69
CA SER A 479 -6.50 -13.33 -19.40
C SER A 479 -7.46 -13.12 -18.25
N PHE A 480 -7.23 -13.86 -17.17
CA PHE A 480 -7.91 -13.73 -15.91
C PHE A 480 -6.88 -13.30 -14.88
N GLY A 481 -7.20 -12.23 -14.14
CA GLY A 481 -6.34 -11.74 -13.06
C GLY A 481 -7.12 -11.66 -11.76
N ARG A 482 -6.52 -12.06 -10.64
CA ARG A 482 -7.17 -12.01 -9.33
C ARG A 482 -6.19 -11.58 -8.25
N GLN A 483 -6.64 -10.69 -7.40
CA GLN A 483 -5.92 -10.34 -6.19
C GLN A 483 -6.15 -11.45 -5.14
N THR A 484 -5.07 -12.12 -4.72
CA THR A 484 -5.09 -13.24 -3.76
C THR A 484 -4.49 -12.85 -2.41
N GLY A 485 -3.97 -11.64 -2.28
CA GLY A 485 -3.46 -11.04 -1.05
C GLY A 485 -3.28 -9.54 -1.24
N GLU A 486 -2.92 -8.82 -0.20
CA GLU A 486 -2.76 -7.35 -0.25
C GLU A 486 -1.79 -6.92 -1.35
N TYR A 487 -0.65 -7.61 -1.45
CA TYR A 487 0.41 -7.35 -2.43
C TYR A 487 0.53 -8.45 -3.49
N THR A 488 -0.42 -9.41 -3.52
CA THR A 488 -0.30 -10.61 -4.36
C THR A 488 -1.40 -10.68 -5.40
N ARG A 489 -1.02 -10.94 -6.64
CA ARG A 489 -1.93 -11.22 -7.75
C ARG A 489 -1.54 -12.47 -8.49
N ASP A 490 -2.54 -13.24 -8.90
CA ASP A 490 -2.42 -14.38 -9.80
C ASP A 490 -3.05 -14.04 -11.15
N TYR A 491 -2.41 -14.47 -12.24
CA TYR A 491 -2.88 -14.32 -13.61
C TYR A 491 -2.87 -15.66 -14.30
N LEU A 492 -3.91 -15.91 -15.08
CA LEU A 492 -4.01 -17.03 -16.00
C LEU A 492 -4.28 -16.47 -17.38
N THR A 493 -3.40 -16.72 -18.36
CA THR A 493 -3.52 -16.25 -19.74
C THR A 493 -3.56 -17.42 -20.69
N LEU A 494 -4.58 -17.44 -21.55
CA LEU A 494 -4.71 -18.32 -22.68
C LEU A 494 -4.31 -17.54 -23.93
N GLU A 495 -3.34 -18.03 -24.70
CA GLU A 495 -2.87 -17.37 -25.92
C GLU A 495 -2.89 -18.34 -27.09
N SER A 496 -3.35 -17.86 -28.24
CA SER A 496 -3.17 -18.50 -29.55
C SER A 496 -2.57 -17.49 -30.51
N ARG A 497 -1.38 -17.79 -30.98
CA ARG A 497 -0.61 -16.91 -31.84
C ARG A 497 0.04 -17.70 -32.96
N LYS A 498 0.14 -17.08 -34.16
CA LYS A 498 0.89 -17.63 -35.31
C LYS A 498 2.00 -16.66 -35.64
N ASP A 499 3.23 -17.16 -35.56
CA ASP A 499 4.44 -16.45 -35.97
C ASP A 499 4.80 -16.91 -37.41
N THR A 500 5.03 -15.93 -38.28
CA THR A 500 5.44 -16.17 -39.67
C THR A 500 6.70 -15.42 -39.96
N TYR A 501 7.60 -16.10 -40.64
CA TYR A 501 8.82 -15.51 -41.18
C TYR A 501 8.48 -14.65 -42.38
N LYS A 502 9.07 -13.47 -42.48
CA LYS A 502 8.96 -12.59 -43.62
C LYS A 502 10.36 -12.14 -44.03
N TRP A 503 10.68 -12.49 -45.23
CA TRP A 503 11.96 -12.17 -45.87
C TRP A 503 12.00 -10.68 -46.25
N ASP A 504 13.18 -10.06 -46.13
CA ASP A 504 13.43 -8.72 -46.59
C ASP A 504 14.27 -8.76 -47.88
N ASP A 505 13.67 -8.32 -49.00
CA ASP A 505 14.31 -8.29 -50.30
C ASP A 505 15.37 -7.17 -50.47
N ASP A 506 15.38 -6.18 -49.59
CA ASP A 506 16.17 -4.97 -49.71
C ASP A 506 17.53 -5.00 -48.94
N ASP A 507 17.80 -6.08 -48.18
CA ASP A 507 18.99 -6.15 -47.35
C ASP A 507 20.09 -6.97 -47.99
N SER A 508 21.25 -6.32 -48.24
CA SER A 508 22.46 -6.95 -48.83
C SER A 508 23.22 -7.83 -47.84
N SER A 509 22.97 -7.72 -46.53
CA SER A 509 23.51 -8.56 -45.47
C SER A 509 22.58 -9.69 -45.09
N GLY A 510 21.41 -9.74 -45.72
CA GLY A 510 20.24 -10.41 -45.23
C GLY A 510 20.26 -11.91 -45.29
N PHE A 511 19.68 -12.45 -44.28
CA PHE A 511 19.29 -13.81 -44.11
C PHE A 511 18.15 -14.19 -45.09
N ARG A 512 18.42 -14.97 -46.11
CA ARG A 512 17.48 -15.31 -47.17
C ARG A 512 16.81 -16.66 -46.92
N TYR A 513 15.49 -16.70 -47.07
CA TYR A 513 14.77 -17.97 -47.19
C TYR A 513 14.97 -18.53 -48.62
N ASP A 514 15.59 -19.68 -48.70
CA ASP A 514 15.61 -20.46 -49.93
C ASP A 514 14.97 -21.81 -49.72
N LYS A 515 13.83 -21.99 -50.36
CA LYS A 515 13.03 -23.24 -50.37
C LYS A 515 13.84 -24.45 -50.87
N ASN A 516 14.82 -24.21 -51.72
CA ASN A 516 15.65 -25.24 -52.36
C ASN A 516 17.02 -25.41 -51.70
N ALA A 517 17.39 -24.55 -50.77
CA ALA A 517 18.58 -24.69 -49.98
C ALA A 517 18.46 -25.98 -49.16
N GLY A 518 19.31 -26.94 -49.44
CA GLY A 518 19.24 -28.35 -49.09
C GLY A 518 18.75 -28.69 -47.67
N LYS A 519 18.47 -29.95 -47.42
CA LYS A 519 17.83 -30.51 -46.21
C LYS A 519 18.69 -30.40 -44.93
N GLY A 520 19.47 -29.41 -44.77
CA GLY A 520 20.29 -29.11 -43.61
C GLY A 520 20.27 -27.62 -43.34
N THR A 521 20.68 -27.22 -42.18
CA THR A 521 20.95 -25.83 -41.89
C THR A 521 22.07 -25.36 -42.81
N ASN A 522 21.81 -24.45 -43.73
CA ASN A 522 22.80 -23.93 -44.67
C ASN A 522 23.82 -22.99 -44.04
N TRP A 523 23.99 -23.11 -42.77
CA TRP A 523 24.97 -22.35 -41.98
C TRP A 523 26.37 -22.95 -42.05
N ASP A 524 26.58 -24.10 -42.69
CA ASP A 524 27.77 -24.92 -42.56
C ASP A 524 29.05 -24.38 -43.27
N ASN A 525 28.96 -23.34 -44.07
CA ASN A 525 30.12 -22.90 -44.86
C ASN A 525 30.48 -21.42 -44.70
N GLY A 526 30.11 -20.80 -43.57
CA GLY A 526 30.37 -19.37 -43.34
C GLY A 526 29.53 -18.44 -44.21
N SER A 527 28.54 -18.97 -44.89
CA SER A 527 27.59 -18.25 -45.72
C SER A 527 26.23 -18.31 -45.07
N TYR A 528 26.00 -17.41 -44.10
CA TYR A 528 24.76 -17.32 -43.31
C TYR A 528 23.60 -16.67 -44.08
N ASN A 529 23.54 -16.86 -45.36
CA ASN A 529 22.66 -16.07 -46.24
C ASN A 529 21.25 -16.65 -46.44
N PHE A 530 20.95 -17.87 -45.94
CA PHE A 530 19.69 -18.56 -46.27
C PHE A 530 19.08 -19.29 -45.09
N ALA A 531 17.78 -19.03 -44.81
CA ALA A 531 17.00 -19.87 -43.96
C ALA A 531 16.48 -21.09 -44.74
N SER A 532 16.78 -22.29 -44.26
CA SER A 532 16.18 -23.52 -44.81
C SER A 532 14.74 -23.68 -44.42
N ASP A 533 13.98 -24.52 -45.16
CA ASP A 533 12.61 -24.95 -44.79
C ASP A 533 12.57 -25.53 -43.36
N ASN A 534 13.60 -26.26 -42.96
CA ASN A 534 13.72 -26.81 -41.61
C ASN A 534 13.86 -25.71 -40.56
N TYR A 535 14.68 -24.69 -40.81
CA TYR A 535 14.81 -23.57 -39.92
C TYR A 535 13.46 -22.84 -39.73
N VAL A 536 12.76 -22.55 -40.83
CA VAL A 536 11.46 -21.87 -40.77
C VAL A 536 10.45 -22.72 -40.03
N LYS A 537 10.36 -24.04 -40.32
CA LYS A 537 9.46 -24.96 -39.63
C LYS A 537 9.73 -25.08 -38.13
N ASN A 538 11.00 -25.07 -37.73
CA ASN A 538 11.40 -25.22 -36.32
C ASN A 538 11.28 -23.94 -35.53
N ASN A 539 11.12 -22.79 -36.16
CA ASN A 539 11.17 -21.48 -35.49
C ASN A 539 9.92 -20.63 -35.74
N PHE A 540 9.10 -20.93 -36.73
CA PHE A 540 7.90 -20.19 -37.06
C PHE A 540 6.71 -21.13 -37.21
N GLY A 541 5.60 -20.75 -36.59
CA GLY A 541 4.40 -21.59 -36.58
C GLY A 541 3.38 -21.09 -35.61
N ARG A 542 2.43 -21.93 -35.25
CA ARG A 542 1.38 -21.67 -34.29
C ARG A 542 1.83 -22.08 -32.88
N ILE A 543 1.64 -21.17 -31.93
CA ILE A 543 1.85 -21.40 -30.51
C ILE A 543 0.52 -21.20 -29.79
N ASN A 544 0.00 -22.26 -29.20
CA ASN A 544 -1.13 -22.22 -28.29
C ASN A 544 -0.62 -22.50 -26.90
N SER A 545 -0.88 -21.62 -25.95
CA SER A 545 -0.32 -21.74 -24.60
C SER A 545 -1.27 -21.31 -23.50
N VAL A 546 -1.03 -21.87 -22.32
CA VAL A 546 -1.59 -21.43 -21.04
C VAL A 546 -0.42 -20.93 -20.20
N THR A 547 -0.53 -19.71 -19.71
CA THR A 547 0.48 -19.09 -18.83
C THR A 547 -0.15 -18.79 -17.48
N TRP A 548 0.42 -19.31 -16.40
CA TRP A 548 0.13 -18.88 -15.05
C TRP A 548 1.26 -18.01 -14.54
N GLN A 549 0.89 -16.87 -13.94
CA GLN A 549 1.83 -15.94 -13.32
C GLN A 549 1.34 -15.55 -11.93
N LYS A 550 2.23 -15.57 -10.98
CA LYS A 550 2.01 -15.03 -9.62
C LYS A 550 2.97 -13.87 -9.39
N VAL A 551 2.43 -12.75 -8.95
CA VAL A 551 3.20 -11.53 -8.68
C VAL A 551 2.92 -11.07 -7.26
N TYR A 552 3.97 -10.91 -6.46
CA TYR A 552 3.99 -10.18 -5.20
C TYR A 552 4.68 -8.83 -5.44
N ASP A 553 4.04 -7.70 -5.14
CA ASP A 553 4.61 -6.37 -5.35
C ASP A 553 4.27 -5.44 -4.20
N SER A 554 5.26 -5.15 -3.35
CA SER A 554 5.18 -4.23 -2.20
C SER A 554 6.08 -3.00 -2.38
N ARG A 555 6.40 -2.63 -3.63
CA ARG A 555 7.18 -1.44 -3.91
C ARG A 555 6.40 -0.17 -3.54
N ASP A 556 7.12 0.81 -3.01
CA ASP A 556 6.57 2.14 -2.68
C ASP A 556 6.17 2.94 -3.92
N ASN A 557 6.89 2.75 -5.03
CA ASN A 557 6.61 3.35 -6.33
C ASN A 557 6.95 2.33 -7.42
N ILE A 558 6.07 2.19 -8.41
CA ILE A 558 6.26 1.24 -9.51
C ILE A 558 7.27 1.74 -10.57
N TYR A 559 7.43 3.06 -10.71
CA TYR A 559 8.32 3.69 -11.69
C TYR A 559 9.72 3.93 -11.17
N GLU A 560 9.83 4.52 -9.98
CA GLU A 560 11.08 4.84 -9.31
C GLU A 560 11.08 4.28 -7.89
N PRO A 561 11.17 2.95 -7.73
CA PRO A 561 11.08 2.32 -6.42
C PRO A 561 12.29 2.65 -5.56
N THR A 562 12.03 3.02 -4.30
CA THR A 562 13.06 3.27 -3.30
C THR A 562 13.06 2.24 -2.18
N ARG A 563 11.93 1.58 -1.95
CA ARG A 563 11.74 0.54 -0.93
C ARG A 563 10.81 -0.56 -1.43
N GLY A 564 10.87 -1.71 -0.77
CA GLY A 564 9.99 -2.83 -1.04
C GLY A 564 10.59 -3.86 -1.99
N ARG A 565 9.75 -4.77 -2.44
CA ARG A 565 10.18 -5.90 -3.29
C ARG A 565 9.09 -6.29 -4.29
N ARG A 566 9.52 -6.79 -5.45
CA ARG A 566 8.64 -7.45 -6.41
C ARG A 566 9.19 -8.85 -6.69
N ILE A 567 8.37 -9.86 -6.52
CA ILE A 567 8.72 -11.26 -6.79
C ILE A 567 7.67 -11.81 -7.75
N SER A 568 8.10 -12.43 -8.84
CA SER A 568 7.18 -13.04 -9.80
C SER A 568 7.65 -14.43 -10.22
N TYR A 569 6.68 -15.31 -10.38
CA TYR A 569 6.84 -16.65 -10.95
C TYR A 569 5.92 -16.75 -12.15
N THR A 570 6.45 -17.21 -13.28
CA THR A 570 5.70 -17.39 -14.51
C THR A 570 5.96 -18.80 -15.05
N THR A 571 4.89 -19.51 -15.32
CA THR A 571 4.95 -20.84 -15.93
C THR A 571 4.05 -20.85 -17.17
N GLN A 572 4.60 -21.22 -18.31
CA GLN A 572 3.90 -21.34 -19.59
C GLN A 572 3.96 -22.79 -20.07
N TRP A 573 2.81 -23.30 -20.44
CA TRP A 573 2.64 -24.58 -21.13
C TRP A 573 2.16 -24.30 -22.54
N ALA A 574 2.92 -24.71 -23.53
CA ALA A 574 2.59 -24.56 -24.93
C ALA A 574 2.48 -25.93 -25.62
N GLY A 575 1.51 -26.10 -26.50
CA GLY A 575 1.23 -27.38 -27.12
C GLY A 575 0.62 -28.39 -26.14
N HIS A 576 1.15 -29.61 -26.07
CA HIS A 576 0.74 -30.67 -25.11
C HIS A 576 -0.79 -30.88 -25.01
N GLY A 577 -1.47 -30.99 -26.14
CA GLY A 577 -2.94 -31.13 -26.17
C GLY A 577 -3.71 -29.84 -26.42
N LEU A 578 -3.07 -28.66 -26.32
CA LEU A 578 -3.65 -27.37 -26.72
C LEU A 578 -3.58 -27.17 -28.25
N GLY A 579 -2.85 -28.04 -28.95
CA GLY A 579 -2.53 -27.90 -30.37
C GLY A 579 -1.47 -26.83 -30.62
N GLY A 580 -1.15 -26.61 -31.90
CA GLY A 580 -0.05 -25.76 -32.33
C GLY A 580 1.08 -26.59 -32.91
N ASP A 581 2.19 -25.91 -33.24
CA ASP A 581 3.33 -26.53 -33.93
C ASP A 581 4.50 -26.80 -32.97
N PHE A 582 4.40 -26.37 -31.69
CA PHE A 582 5.47 -26.43 -30.69
C PHE A 582 4.96 -26.96 -29.35
N ASP A 583 5.73 -27.86 -28.73
CA ASP A 583 5.47 -28.48 -27.44
C ASP A 583 6.56 -28.11 -26.43
N PHE A 584 6.30 -27.18 -25.50
CA PHE A 584 7.29 -26.78 -24.50
C PHE A 584 6.69 -26.30 -23.18
N TYR A 585 7.50 -26.38 -22.14
CA TYR A 585 7.30 -25.73 -20.84
C TYR A 585 8.34 -24.64 -20.66
N LYS A 586 7.91 -23.47 -20.22
CA LYS A 586 8.81 -22.35 -19.89
C LYS A 586 8.54 -21.88 -18.48
N PHE A 587 9.55 -21.87 -17.65
CA PHE A 587 9.50 -21.34 -16.28
C PHE A 587 10.42 -20.17 -16.15
N THR A 588 9.96 -19.10 -15.44
CA THR A 588 10.76 -17.92 -15.11
C THR A 588 10.45 -17.48 -13.69
N ALA A 589 11.50 -17.21 -12.93
CA ALA A 589 11.39 -16.57 -11.62
C ALA A 589 12.20 -15.27 -11.63
N GLU A 590 11.64 -14.21 -11.07
CA GLU A 590 12.31 -12.92 -10.93
C GLU A 590 12.06 -12.35 -9.53
N ALA A 591 13.11 -11.83 -8.91
CA ALA A 591 13.07 -11.06 -7.67
C ALA A 591 13.73 -9.70 -7.87
N ARG A 592 13.06 -8.63 -7.45
CA ARG A 592 13.57 -7.25 -7.39
C ARG A 592 13.44 -6.78 -5.95
N MET A 593 14.48 -6.16 -5.42
CA MET A 593 14.53 -5.64 -4.06
C MET A 593 15.12 -4.24 -4.06
N TYR A 594 14.54 -3.37 -3.25
CA TYR A 594 14.95 -1.98 -3.15
C TYR A 594 15.12 -1.61 -1.69
N LYS A 595 16.26 -1.01 -1.37
CA LYS A 595 16.59 -0.56 -0.02
C LYS A 595 17.11 0.87 -0.06
N LYS A 596 16.42 1.76 0.63
CA LYS A 596 16.87 3.14 0.80
C LYS A 596 18.09 3.17 1.72
N LEU A 597 19.16 3.84 1.27
CA LEU A 597 20.39 4.04 2.03
C LEU A 597 20.53 5.51 2.37
N GLY A 598 20.41 5.83 3.66
CA GLY A 598 20.35 7.23 4.11
C GLY A 598 19.13 7.98 3.55
N ALA A 599 19.26 9.30 3.38
CA ALA A 599 18.12 10.14 2.99
C ALA A 599 17.72 10.02 1.52
N LYS A 600 18.67 9.78 0.61
CA LYS A 600 18.46 9.97 -0.84
C LYS A 600 18.95 8.83 -1.74
N ASN A 601 19.82 7.94 -1.25
CA ASN A 601 20.40 6.87 -2.06
C ASN A 601 19.56 5.61 -2.01
N VAL A 602 19.61 4.79 -3.07
CA VAL A 602 18.89 3.53 -3.18
C VAL A 602 19.84 2.43 -3.67
N LEU A 603 19.83 1.31 -2.96
CA LEU A 603 20.43 0.07 -3.45
C LEU A 603 19.32 -0.78 -4.05
N ALA A 604 19.45 -1.11 -5.33
CA ALA A 604 18.52 -1.93 -6.07
C ALA A 604 19.19 -3.23 -6.51
N PHE A 605 18.52 -4.35 -6.28
CA PHE A 605 18.96 -5.67 -6.67
C PHE A 605 17.88 -6.36 -7.49
N ARG A 606 18.28 -7.03 -8.57
CA ARG A 606 17.42 -7.89 -9.38
C ARG A 606 18.11 -9.22 -9.60
N ALA A 607 17.37 -10.30 -9.48
CA ALA A 607 17.79 -11.64 -9.91
C ALA A 607 16.68 -12.27 -10.72
N ARG A 608 17.04 -12.91 -11.84
CA ARG A 608 16.14 -13.61 -12.75
C ARG A 608 16.76 -14.94 -13.15
N GLY A 609 15.94 -15.98 -13.18
CA GLY A 609 16.36 -17.29 -13.66
C GLY A 609 15.21 -18.00 -14.36
N GLY A 610 15.52 -18.87 -15.29
CA GLY A 610 14.49 -19.62 -16.00
C GLY A 610 15.05 -20.81 -16.78
N PHE A 611 14.12 -21.68 -17.16
CA PHE A 611 14.42 -22.82 -18.03
C PHE A 611 13.26 -23.11 -18.97
N ILE A 612 13.60 -23.71 -20.11
CA ILE A 612 12.65 -24.22 -21.09
C ILE A 612 12.92 -25.69 -21.29
N GLN A 613 11.88 -26.50 -21.34
CA GLN A 613 11.92 -27.91 -21.63
C GLN A 613 10.99 -28.23 -22.80
N GLY A 614 11.42 -29.08 -23.71
CA GLY A 614 10.67 -29.43 -24.94
C GLY A 614 11.13 -28.64 -26.17
N ASP A 615 10.29 -28.62 -27.21
CA ASP A 615 10.58 -28.09 -28.54
C ASP A 615 10.08 -26.63 -28.63
N ALA A 616 10.87 -25.70 -28.09
CA ALA A 616 10.55 -24.29 -28.17
C ALA A 616 11.18 -23.66 -29.44
N PRO A 617 10.42 -22.82 -30.17
CA PRO A 617 11.00 -22.08 -31.28
C PRO A 617 12.04 -21.06 -30.80
N TYR A 618 12.94 -20.68 -31.66
CA TYR A 618 14.04 -19.74 -31.38
C TYR A 618 13.55 -18.43 -30.74
N SER A 619 12.41 -17.93 -31.18
CA SER A 619 11.79 -16.71 -30.63
C SER A 619 11.30 -16.85 -29.19
N GLN A 620 11.24 -18.06 -28.63
CA GLN A 620 10.81 -18.31 -27.24
C GLN A 620 11.99 -18.59 -26.30
N LEU A 621 13.21 -18.76 -26.84
CA LEU A 621 14.39 -18.90 -26.00
C LEU A 621 14.59 -17.68 -25.13
N PHE A 622 15.21 -17.85 -23.98
CA PHE A 622 15.63 -16.72 -23.16
C PHE A 622 16.71 -15.93 -23.87
N THR A 623 16.66 -14.62 -23.71
CA THR A 623 17.65 -13.71 -24.28
C THR A 623 18.28 -12.85 -23.21
N LEU A 624 19.56 -12.55 -23.37
CA LEU A 624 20.33 -11.65 -22.50
C LEU A 624 21.28 -10.80 -23.35
N GLY A 625 21.49 -9.59 -22.88
CA GLY A 625 22.25 -8.53 -23.52
C GLY A 625 21.43 -7.26 -23.58
N GLY A 626 22.07 -6.12 -23.67
CA GLY A 626 21.40 -4.83 -23.80
C GLY A 626 21.08 -4.12 -22.48
N ALA A 627 20.39 -3.01 -22.60
CA ALA A 627 20.14 -2.03 -21.53
C ALA A 627 19.41 -2.60 -20.31
N ASP A 628 18.54 -3.59 -20.50
CA ASP A 628 17.63 -4.07 -19.46
C ASP A 628 18.05 -5.41 -18.84
N SER A 629 19.20 -5.98 -19.27
CA SER A 629 19.62 -7.28 -18.75
C SER A 629 21.10 -7.38 -18.45
N LEU A 630 21.96 -7.28 -19.45
CA LEU A 630 23.41 -7.39 -19.34
C LEU A 630 24.07 -6.27 -20.16
N ARG A 631 24.37 -5.16 -19.51
CA ARG A 631 24.94 -3.97 -20.16
C ARG A 631 26.39 -4.18 -20.55
N GLY A 632 26.79 -3.59 -21.67
CA GLY A 632 28.10 -3.80 -22.30
C GLY A 632 28.08 -4.82 -23.45
N TYR A 633 26.90 -5.39 -23.76
CA TYR A 633 26.67 -6.35 -24.84
C TYR A 633 25.56 -5.85 -25.77
N GLU A 634 25.46 -6.47 -26.98
CA GLU A 634 24.35 -6.21 -27.91
C GLU A 634 23.01 -6.65 -27.32
N ASP A 635 21.91 -6.05 -27.80
CA ASP A 635 20.58 -6.44 -27.37
C ASP A 635 20.32 -7.89 -27.80
N ASP A 636 19.85 -8.73 -26.84
CA ASP A 636 19.56 -10.15 -27.07
C ASP A 636 20.75 -11.00 -27.62
N GLN A 637 21.98 -10.60 -27.35
CA GLN A 637 23.18 -11.26 -27.83
C GLN A 637 23.26 -12.73 -27.40
N PHE A 638 22.96 -13.06 -26.17
CA PHE A 638 23.00 -14.43 -25.64
C PHE A 638 21.60 -15.05 -25.66
N ARG A 639 21.51 -16.31 -26.11
CA ARG A 639 20.23 -17.01 -26.19
C ARG A 639 20.33 -18.44 -25.70
N GLY A 640 19.22 -18.98 -25.16
CA GLY A 640 19.20 -20.38 -24.78
C GLY A 640 17.96 -20.82 -24.05
N LYS A 641 17.85 -22.12 -23.82
CA LYS A 641 16.79 -22.75 -23.00
C LYS A 641 16.97 -22.49 -21.52
N TYR A 642 18.16 -22.15 -21.07
CA TYR A 642 18.45 -21.85 -19.68
C TYR A 642 18.96 -20.41 -19.56
N MET A 643 18.65 -19.76 -18.45
CA MET A 643 19.04 -18.39 -18.22
C MET A 643 19.23 -18.11 -16.73
N TYR A 644 20.27 -17.34 -16.39
CA TYR A 644 20.35 -16.60 -15.15
C TYR A 644 20.83 -15.17 -15.42
N ASN A 645 20.35 -14.23 -14.64
CA ASN A 645 20.77 -12.83 -14.69
C ASN A 645 20.64 -12.21 -13.29
N ALA A 646 21.66 -11.49 -12.87
CA ALA A 646 21.57 -10.68 -11.66
C ALA A 646 22.17 -9.30 -11.92
N THR A 647 21.54 -8.28 -11.35
CA THR A 647 21.92 -6.88 -11.45
C THR A 647 21.95 -6.26 -10.07
N LEU A 648 23.01 -5.52 -9.76
CA LEU A 648 23.11 -4.68 -8.58
C LEU A 648 23.31 -3.24 -9.03
N GLU A 649 22.47 -2.32 -8.55
CA GLU A 649 22.59 -0.88 -8.83
C GLU A 649 22.65 -0.08 -7.54
N PHE A 650 23.59 0.86 -7.51
CA PHE A 650 23.62 1.94 -6.53
C PHE A 650 23.18 3.23 -7.20
N ARG A 651 22.03 3.75 -6.77
CA ARG A 651 21.39 4.95 -7.33
C ARG A 651 21.55 6.12 -6.35
N PHE A 652 21.95 7.27 -6.87
CA PHE A 652 22.17 8.49 -6.08
C PHE A 652 21.69 9.73 -6.84
N PRO A 653 21.11 10.72 -6.18
CA PRO A 653 20.67 11.95 -6.83
C PRO A 653 21.88 12.81 -7.24
N ILE A 654 21.81 13.42 -8.42
CA ILE A 654 22.77 14.43 -8.89
C ILE A 654 22.16 15.82 -8.76
N VAL A 655 21.02 16.02 -9.43
CA VAL A 655 20.21 17.23 -9.34
C VAL A 655 18.71 16.85 -9.37
N LYS A 656 17.82 17.82 -9.22
CA LYS A 656 16.37 17.57 -9.30
C LYS A 656 16.02 16.89 -10.63
N LYS A 657 15.34 15.75 -10.59
CA LYS A 657 14.97 14.89 -11.73
C LYS A 657 16.15 14.20 -12.46
N VAL A 658 17.36 14.26 -11.93
CA VAL A 658 18.53 13.55 -12.50
C VAL A 658 19.23 12.77 -11.42
N SER A 659 19.36 11.46 -11.61
CA SER A 659 20.10 10.57 -10.73
C SER A 659 21.22 9.83 -11.46
N GLY A 660 22.32 9.59 -10.75
CA GLY A 660 23.41 8.74 -11.19
C GLY A 660 23.18 7.30 -10.76
N VAL A 661 23.72 6.37 -11.53
CA VAL A 661 23.69 4.94 -11.25
C VAL A 661 25.07 4.34 -11.47
N LEU A 662 25.54 3.56 -10.51
CA LEU A 662 26.65 2.61 -10.68
C LEU A 662 26.06 1.21 -10.70
N PHE A 663 26.49 0.36 -11.62
CA PHE A 663 25.90 -0.95 -11.77
C PHE A 663 26.91 -2.06 -12.03
N THR A 664 26.50 -3.26 -11.67
CA THR A 664 27.14 -4.52 -12.04
C THR A 664 26.06 -5.50 -12.47
N ASP A 665 26.21 -6.04 -13.66
CA ASP A 665 25.36 -7.07 -14.23
C ASP A 665 26.16 -8.36 -14.40
N ILE A 666 25.54 -9.50 -14.10
CA ILE A 666 26.09 -10.83 -14.40
C ILE A 666 24.99 -11.67 -15.02
N GLY A 667 25.34 -12.54 -15.96
CA GLY A 667 24.34 -13.43 -16.55
C GLY A 667 24.86 -14.23 -17.72
N ASP A 668 24.01 -15.20 -18.12
CA ASP A 668 24.19 -15.99 -19.32
C ASP A 668 22.84 -16.58 -19.77
N ALA A 669 22.74 -16.88 -21.05
CA ALA A 669 21.69 -17.73 -21.62
C ALA A 669 22.36 -18.75 -22.53
N TRP A 670 22.07 -20.04 -22.33
CA TRP A 670 22.77 -21.13 -22.99
C TRP A 670 21.82 -22.26 -23.39
N ASP A 671 22.35 -23.21 -24.19
CA ASP A 671 21.60 -24.30 -24.80
C ASP A 671 20.55 -23.79 -25.81
N ALA A 672 21.06 -23.30 -26.95
CA ALA A 672 20.24 -22.85 -28.09
C ALA A 672 20.18 -23.94 -29.15
N PRO A 673 19.24 -24.90 -29.11
CA PRO A 673 19.11 -25.94 -30.11
C PRO A 673 18.66 -25.35 -31.44
N ASN A 674 18.99 -26.04 -32.52
CA ASN A 674 18.64 -25.68 -33.91
C ASN A 674 19.26 -24.37 -34.43
N VAL A 675 20.35 -23.90 -33.79
CA VAL A 675 21.08 -22.70 -34.18
C VAL A 675 22.55 -23.06 -34.42
N THR A 676 23.03 -22.97 -35.64
CA THR A 676 24.38 -23.41 -35.97
C THR A 676 25.43 -22.30 -35.84
N TRP A 677 25.03 -21.04 -35.86
CA TRP A 677 25.92 -19.89 -35.69
C TRP A 677 26.21 -19.51 -34.25
N TYR A 678 25.49 -20.08 -33.30
CA TYR A 678 25.59 -19.79 -31.86
C TYR A 678 26.05 -21.04 -31.11
N ASN A 679 27.18 -20.95 -30.43
CA ASN A 679 27.73 -22.09 -29.73
C ASN A 679 26.89 -22.57 -28.56
N GLY A 680 26.14 -21.65 -27.91
CA GLY A 680 25.17 -21.94 -26.85
C GLY A 680 25.75 -22.63 -25.61
N LYS A 681 27.07 -22.62 -25.40
CA LYS A 681 27.73 -23.16 -24.21
C LYS A 681 27.54 -22.19 -23.04
N LYS A 682 27.36 -22.75 -21.85
CA LYS A 682 27.31 -21.95 -20.63
C LYS A 682 28.61 -21.22 -20.40
N THR A 683 28.53 -19.91 -20.27
CA THR A 683 29.65 -19.01 -19.98
C THR A 683 29.35 -18.14 -18.76
N PHE A 684 30.35 -17.38 -18.32
CA PHE A 684 30.17 -16.35 -17.32
C PHE A 684 30.39 -15.00 -17.96
N ASN A 685 29.34 -14.20 -18.09
CA ASN A 685 29.40 -12.88 -18.65
C ASN A 685 29.08 -11.84 -17.57
N TYR A 686 29.78 -10.71 -17.61
CA TYR A 686 29.57 -9.61 -16.68
C TYR A 686 29.61 -8.27 -17.42
N GLY A 687 28.90 -7.29 -16.91
CA GLY A 687 28.96 -5.91 -17.34
C GLY A 687 29.06 -5.01 -16.11
N VAL A 688 29.97 -4.07 -16.13
CA VAL A 688 30.11 -3.05 -15.07
C VAL A 688 30.04 -1.68 -15.71
N GLY A 689 29.52 -0.69 -14.99
CA GLY A 689 29.41 0.62 -15.59
C GLY A 689 28.71 1.66 -14.74
N ALA A 690 28.52 2.79 -15.42
CA ALA A 690 27.84 3.94 -14.83
C ALA A 690 26.77 4.48 -15.79
N GLY A 691 25.78 5.13 -15.24
CA GLY A 691 24.71 5.70 -16.04
C GLY A 691 24.01 6.89 -15.39
N VAL A 692 23.12 7.50 -16.16
CA VAL A 692 22.30 8.63 -15.73
C VAL A 692 20.84 8.28 -15.98
N ARG A 693 19.97 8.66 -15.04
CA ARG A 693 18.51 8.55 -15.12
C ARG A 693 17.92 9.95 -15.10
N ILE A 694 17.10 10.27 -16.09
CA ILE A 694 16.45 11.57 -16.22
C ILE A 694 14.94 11.34 -16.14
N THR A 695 14.31 11.82 -15.08
CA THR A 695 12.85 11.73 -14.93
C THR A 695 12.19 12.75 -15.83
N THR A 696 11.41 12.26 -16.80
CA THR A 696 10.64 13.09 -17.73
C THR A 696 9.15 12.86 -17.57
N PRO A 697 8.28 13.76 -18.07
CA PRO A 697 6.84 13.57 -18.01
C PRO A 697 6.33 12.29 -18.70
N ILE A 698 7.11 11.75 -19.65
CA ILE A 698 6.78 10.53 -20.41
C ILE A 698 7.46 9.28 -19.84
N GLY A 699 8.10 9.38 -18.67
CA GLY A 699 8.84 8.31 -18.02
C GLY A 699 10.34 8.57 -17.94
N PRO A 700 11.10 7.76 -17.20
CA PRO A 700 12.55 7.93 -17.06
C PRO A 700 13.31 7.56 -18.33
N VAL A 701 14.25 8.42 -18.71
CA VAL A 701 15.27 8.18 -19.74
C VAL A 701 16.51 7.61 -19.06
N LYS A 702 17.05 6.52 -19.58
CA LYS A 702 18.23 5.85 -19.07
C LYS A 702 19.37 5.95 -20.09
N LEU A 703 20.54 6.39 -19.64
CA LEU A 703 21.76 6.50 -20.42
C LEU A 703 22.85 5.73 -19.66
N ASP A 704 23.25 4.56 -20.15
CA ASP A 704 24.19 3.69 -19.48
C ASP A 704 25.44 3.44 -20.37
N TYR A 705 26.61 3.51 -19.78
CA TYR A 705 27.84 3.04 -20.39
C TYR A 705 28.31 1.77 -19.68
N GLY A 706 28.25 0.64 -20.39
CA GLY A 706 28.60 -0.68 -19.88
C GLY A 706 29.90 -1.18 -20.49
N VAL A 707 30.75 -1.75 -19.63
CA VAL A 707 31.99 -2.42 -19.98
C VAL A 707 31.76 -3.92 -19.79
N GLY A 708 31.69 -4.67 -20.88
CA GLY A 708 31.60 -6.12 -20.89
C GLY A 708 32.96 -6.80 -21.03
N LYS A 709 32.95 -8.13 -21.13
CA LYS A 709 34.15 -8.94 -21.24
C LYS A 709 34.98 -8.66 -22.51
N HIS A 710 34.28 -8.38 -23.62
CA HIS A 710 34.92 -8.23 -24.94
C HIS A 710 34.68 -6.88 -25.62
N LYS A 711 33.62 -6.19 -25.22
CA LYS A 711 33.18 -4.92 -25.83
C LYS A 711 32.65 -3.97 -24.75
N ASN A 712 32.69 -2.68 -25.08
CA ASN A 712 32.06 -1.63 -24.31
C ASN A 712 30.91 -1.08 -25.13
N LYS A 713 29.77 -0.80 -24.49
CA LYS A 713 28.62 -0.29 -25.20
C LYS A 713 27.90 0.82 -24.43
N PHE A 714 27.46 1.81 -25.17
CA PHE A 714 26.56 2.83 -24.68
C PHE A 714 25.14 2.40 -24.97
N HIS A 715 24.31 2.36 -23.91
CA HIS A 715 22.90 2.00 -23.98
C HIS A 715 22.03 3.22 -23.73
N PHE A 716 21.01 3.35 -24.54
CA PHE A 716 19.93 4.31 -24.37
C PHE A 716 18.62 3.53 -24.25
N SER A 717 17.85 3.81 -23.23
CA SER A 717 16.52 3.20 -23.08
C SER A 717 15.54 4.11 -22.39
N PHE A 718 14.27 3.84 -22.62
CA PHE A 718 13.12 4.48 -21.97
C PHE A 718 12.42 3.49 -21.04
N GLY A 719 11.74 4.00 -20.02
CA GLY A 719 10.86 3.20 -19.21
C GLY A 719 11.29 3.04 -17.76
N THR A 720 10.53 2.22 -17.04
CA THR A 720 10.71 2.02 -15.60
C THR A 720 12.08 1.44 -15.27
N GLN A 721 12.64 1.89 -14.17
CA GLN A 721 13.81 1.24 -13.59
C GLN A 721 13.41 -0.17 -13.12
N PHE A 722 14.30 -1.18 -13.32
CA PHE A 722 13.96 -2.56 -12.95
C PHE A 722 13.51 -2.66 -11.54
#